data_f5b74bcb5c86228b54eb19b7c4549110
#
_entry.id   f5b74bcb5c86228b54eb19b7c4549110
#
_cell.length_a   1.000
_cell.length_b   1.000
_cell.length_c   1.000
_cell.angle_alpha   90.00
_cell.angle_beta   90.00
_cell.angle_gamma   90.00
#
_symmetry.space_group_name_H-M   'P 1'
#
loop_
_entity.id
_entity.type
_entity.pdbx_description
1 polymer ?
#
loop_
_entity_poly.entity_id
_entity_poly.type
_entity_poly.pdbx_seq_one_letter_code
_entity_poly.pdbx_strand_id
1 'polypeptide(L)'
;LIITPEQFSFTAEKKLMEAIDANAVFNAEVVTLSRMAYRVLKEVGENDKSSLSKCGKAMLIYSILSTYKKELKFLGKSDENIDLTMSAITEFKKHGVTVDDLKNEINNTKDTYLKSKLLDMSLLYQKFEEKIKDNYIEETDLLTMLANCLEKTDLVKESIIYIDEFAGFTYSEYHVIKELIKYAKQVNITITVDDLGQTLNPDTDIFYANKITVKKLQEIVEQNELKQEKPIKLTEIKRFKTPELKYIEGHLFKTQSTKYEQKVENLSMFLAKNQYTEIEYIAKEITKLVKEKNKRYNDIAIITKNIQNYSNLAKVIFEKYDIPIFIDEKRELSQNIIIQYVLSIFEILQKNYSKESVFQYAKMGFLDIEQGDIFKLENYCIRWGIKGNKWYKEDWNYVGKEEYTEEELARLNELRRMIVTPIRKLQEKSRKDNSFINLTKILYEFLEEMKIEEVITSKIEKLEEKGFIELANEYESSFKVLIELFDEIVLVFGEEKTNFDKYMSILKIGLKNTGLGKIPATQDQVIVGDVNRSRSHKVRAVFIIGINDGEFPSIYKDEGFFNDKDREYLKAQGFDLANGSLENLYEENFNIYKAFTIAEEKLFLSYASSDNEGRTLRPSILITKLKKIYPNLKETSDIITQEKEIITTNNTFDNLIEKLNSYQEGEEIEDIWFDVLKYYENNPLWKGRLLKSLEGIKYTNVPEKIKPEFIKKLYGET
;
A
#
# COMPACT_ATOMS: atom_id res chain seq x y z
N LEU A 1 -8.92 -13.94 27.15
CA LEU A 1 -8.15 -13.47 26.00
C LEU A 1 -9.10 -13.08 24.87
N ILE A 2 -8.79 -11.98 24.18
CA ILE A 2 -9.53 -11.57 22.98
C ILE A 2 -8.54 -11.68 21.79
N ILE A 3 -8.83 -12.57 20.86
CA ILE A 3 -8.00 -12.81 19.67
C ILE A 3 -8.62 -12.07 18.50
N THR A 4 -7.84 -11.18 17.88
CA THR A 4 -8.24 -10.38 16.72
C THR A 4 -7.19 -10.44 15.62
N PRO A 5 -7.54 -10.16 14.35
CA PRO A 5 -6.55 -9.94 13.32
C PRO A 5 -5.60 -8.78 13.70
N GLU A 6 -4.37 -8.83 13.22
CA GLU A 6 -3.29 -7.91 13.62
C GLU A 6 -3.68 -6.42 13.46
N GLN A 7 -4.33 -6.10 12.36
CA GLN A 7 -4.79 -4.74 12.03
C GLN A 7 -5.85 -4.18 12.98
N PHE A 8 -6.50 -5.01 13.78
CA PHE A 8 -7.60 -4.60 14.69
C PHE A 8 -7.22 -4.65 16.17
N SER A 9 -6.04 -5.16 16.52
CA SER A 9 -5.62 -5.36 17.91
C SER A 9 -5.67 -4.05 18.73
N PHE A 10 -5.07 -2.98 18.23
CA PHE A 10 -5.07 -1.68 18.91
C PHE A 10 -6.49 -1.11 19.12
N THR A 11 -7.35 -1.26 18.12
CA THR A 11 -8.73 -0.77 18.21
C THR A 11 -9.57 -1.61 19.14
N ALA A 12 -9.36 -2.93 19.19
CA ALA A 12 -10.01 -3.82 20.13
C ALA A 12 -9.60 -3.51 21.58
N GLU A 13 -8.31 -3.23 21.83
CA GLU A 13 -7.83 -2.75 23.14
C GLU A 13 -8.52 -1.45 23.55
N LYS A 14 -8.58 -0.48 22.66
CA LYS A 14 -9.26 0.80 22.93
C LYS A 14 -10.74 0.62 23.23
N LYS A 15 -11.47 -0.18 22.42
CA LYS A 15 -12.87 -0.50 22.65
C LYS A 15 -13.10 -1.23 23.96
N LEU A 16 -12.19 -2.13 24.35
CA LEU A 16 -12.25 -2.82 25.61
C LEU A 16 -12.14 -1.85 26.79
N MET A 17 -11.18 -0.93 26.74
CA MET A 17 -11.00 0.12 27.76
C MET A 17 -12.22 1.04 27.85
N GLU A 18 -12.74 1.49 26.70
CA GLU A 18 -13.97 2.31 26.64
C GLU A 18 -15.20 1.57 27.21
N ALA A 19 -15.33 0.28 26.94
CA ALA A 19 -16.46 -0.52 27.40
C ALA A 19 -16.45 -0.78 28.92
N ILE A 20 -15.26 -0.83 29.52
CA ILE A 20 -15.07 -1.08 30.96
C ILE A 20 -14.97 0.25 31.73
N ASP A 21 -14.89 1.38 31.03
CA ASP A 21 -14.64 2.73 31.61
C ASP A 21 -13.41 2.75 32.53
N ALA A 22 -12.32 2.12 32.08
CA ALA A 22 -11.09 1.96 32.84
C ALA A 22 -9.85 2.33 32.01
N ASN A 23 -8.84 2.87 32.70
CA ASN A 23 -7.56 3.23 32.07
C ASN A 23 -6.57 2.05 32.01
N ALA A 24 -6.85 0.94 32.69
CA ALA A 24 -6.04 -0.26 32.67
C ALA A 24 -6.89 -1.50 32.95
N VAL A 25 -6.55 -2.63 32.33
CA VAL A 25 -7.23 -3.92 32.48
C VAL A 25 -6.18 -4.99 32.77
N PHE A 26 -6.36 -5.73 33.88
CA PHE A 26 -5.41 -6.77 34.29
C PHE A 26 -5.89 -8.20 33.94
N ASN A 27 -7.20 -8.41 33.84
CA ASN A 27 -7.78 -9.75 33.66
C ASN A 27 -8.26 -9.99 32.21
N ALA A 28 -8.04 -9.05 31.30
CA ALA A 28 -8.35 -9.21 29.88
C ALA A 28 -7.18 -8.67 29.05
N GLU A 29 -6.86 -9.39 27.99
CA GLU A 29 -5.77 -9.06 27.09
C GLU A 29 -6.24 -9.26 25.64
N VAL A 30 -5.89 -8.30 24.76
CA VAL A 30 -6.10 -8.43 23.32
C VAL A 30 -4.79 -8.90 22.69
N VAL A 31 -4.86 -10.00 21.97
CA VAL A 31 -3.69 -10.61 21.32
C VAL A 31 -4.00 -10.95 19.86
N THR A 32 -2.97 -11.00 19.04
CA THR A 32 -3.06 -11.63 17.71
C THR A 32 -2.58 -13.06 17.80
N LEU A 33 -2.93 -13.91 16.83
CA LEU A 33 -2.44 -15.29 16.79
C LEU A 33 -0.90 -15.33 16.74
N SER A 34 -0.26 -14.40 16.02
CA SER A 34 1.19 -14.30 15.93
C SER A 34 1.82 -13.93 17.28
N ARG A 35 1.28 -12.92 17.98
CA ARG A 35 1.77 -12.54 19.33
C ARG A 35 1.57 -13.66 20.34
N MET A 36 0.43 -14.34 20.27
CA MET A 36 0.16 -15.51 21.12
C MET A 36 1.18 -16.63 20.85
N ALA A 37 1.50 -16.90 19.58
CA ALA A 37 2.50 -17.89 19.20
C ALA A 37 3.86 -17.58 19.79
N TYR A 38 4.39 -16.36 19.60
CA TYR A 38 5.68 -15.97 20.18
C TYR A 38 5.70 -16.10 21.71
N ARG A 39 4.61 -15.75 22.38
CA ARG A 39 4.51 -15.86 23.84
C ARG A 39 4.54 -17.31 24.31
N VAL A 40 3.74 -18.18 23.68
CA VAL A 40 3.67 -19.61 24.03
C VAL A 40 4.99 -20.30 23.71
N LEU A 41 5.57 -20.08 22.54
CA LEU A 41 6.85 -20.68 22.15
C LEU A 41 7.98 -20.25 23.08
N LYS A 42 7.98 -18.99 23.54
CA LYS A 42 8.94 -18.50 24.52
C LYS A 42 8.76 -19.16 25.89
N GLU A 43 7.50 -19.35 26.34
CA GLU A 43 7.19 -20.02 27.60
C GLU A 43 7.63 -21.49 27.60
N VAL A 44 7.42 -22.18 26.46
CA VAL A 44 7.74 -23.61 26.31
C VAL A 44 9.23 -23.84 25.97
N GLY A 45 9.99 -22.80 25.64
CA GLY A 45 11.41 -22.91 25.29
C GLY A 45 11.70 -23.42 23.86
N GLU A 46 10.75 -23.28 22.94
CA GLU A 46 10.88 -23.70 21.53
C GLU A 46 11.16 -22.49 20.59
N ASN A 47 11.83 -21.44 21.06
CA ASN A 47 12.07 -20.20 20.29
C ASN A 47 13.54 -20.01 19.88
N ASP A 48 14.24 -21.08 19.47
CA ASP A 48 15.68 -21.00 19.15
C ASP A 48 16.00 -20.56 17.72
N LYS A 49 14.99 -20.48 16.83
CA LYS A 49 15.18 -20.16 15.42
C LYS A 49 14.84 -18.71 15.10
N SER A 50 15.57 -18.14 14.15
CA SER A 50 15.30 -16.78 13.66
C SER A 50 14.05 -16.75 12.77
N SER A 51 13.24 -15.70 12.90
CA SER A 51 12.09 -15.48 12.02
C SER A 51 12.55 -15.05 10.64
N LEU A 52 12.09 -15.74 9.59
CA LEU A 52 12.33 -15.36 8.20
C LEU A 52 11.31 -14.30 7.77
N SER A 53 11.79 -13.12 7.45
CA SER A 53 10.92 -12.03 6.96
C SER A 53 10.41 -12.32 5.54
N LYS A 54 9.36 -11.57 5.10
CA LYS A 54 8.89 -11.62 3.71
C LYS A 54 10.01 -11.29 2.71
N CYS A 55 10.86 -10.35 3.07
CA CYS A 55 12.03 -9.93 2.31
C CYS A 55 13.05 -11.06 2.21
N GLY A 56 13.44 -11.68 3.33
CA GLY A 56 14.33 -12.83 3.38
C GLY A 56 13.81 -14.02 2.54
N LYS A 57 12.50 -14.28 2.63
CA LYS A 57 11.84 -15.30 1.80
C LYS A 57 11.97 -15.01 0.31
N ALA A 58 11.70 -13.76 -0.12
CA ALA A 58 11.82 -13.38 -1.52
C ALA A 58 13.24 -13.50 -2.05
N MET A 59 14.24 -13.08 -1.25
CA MET A 59 15.65 -13.20 -1.59
C MET A 59 16.10 -14.68 -1.69
N LEU A 60 15.64 -15.51 -0.78
CA LEU A 60 15.95 -16.94 -0.78
C LEU A 60 15.35 -17.65 -1.99
N ILE A 61 14.08 -17.37 -2.31
CA ILE A 61 13.40 -17.91 -3.49
C ILE A 61 14.11 -17.48 -4.77
N TYR A 62 14.52 -16.22 -4.88
CA TYR A 62 15.32 -15.78 -6.04
C TYR A 62 16.62 -16.55 -6.18
N SER A 63 17.33 -16.78 -5.08
CA SER A 63 18.59 -17.56 -5.09
C SER A 63 18.33 -18.98 -5.57
N ILE A 64 17.24 -19.61 -5.12
CA ILE A 64 16.86 -20.98 -5.54
C ILE A 64 16.49 -20.99 -7.03
N LEU A 65 15.60 -20.08 -7.48
CA LEU A 65 15.21 -19.94 -8.89
C LEU A 65 16.43 -19.77 -9.80
N SER A 66 17.36 -18.90 -9.42
CA SER A 66 18.60 -18.65 -10.19
C SER A 66 19.49 -19.87 -10.26
N THR A 67 19.59 -20.66 -9.18
CA THR A 67 20.43 -21.85 -9.09
C THR A 67 19.87 -22.98 -9.93
N TYR A 68 18.57 -23.24 -9.86
CA TYR A 68 17.90 -24.36 -10.53
C TYR A 68 17.26 -23.99 -11.88
N LYS A 69 17.51 -22.80 -12.41
CA LYS A 69 16.91 -22.25 -13.65
C LYS A 69 16.91 -23.24 -14.83
N LYS A 70 17.96 -24.07 -14.98
CA LYS A 70 18.09 -25.03 -16.07
C LYS A 70 17.22 -26.27 -15.90
N GLU A 71 16.80 -26.58 -14.69
CA GLU A 71 15.96 -27.73 -14.36
C GLU A 71 14.48 -27.45 -14.47
N LEU A 72 14.11 -26.15 -14.41
CA LEU A 72 12.73 -25.69 -14.47
C LEU A 72 12.18 -25.76 -15.90
N LYS A 73 10.97 -26.34 -16.03
CA LYS A 73 10.28 -26.53 -17.32
C LYS A 73 9.30 -25.41 -17.62
N PHE A 74 8.59 -24.94 -16.61
CA PHE A 74 7.56 -23.92 -16.72
C PHE A 74 8.10 -22.53 -16.35
N LEU A 75 8.78 -22.41 -15.21
CA LEU A 75 9.26 -21.14 -14.65
C LEU A 75 10.63 -20.68 -15.17
N GLY A 76 11.35 -21.51 -15.94
CA GLY A 76 12.74 -21.28 -16.31
C GLY A 76 13.05 -20.07 -17.21
N LYS A 77 12.05 -19.28 -17.63
CA LYS A 77 12.22 -18.26 -18.67
C LYS A 77 12.27 -16.81 -18.17
N SER A 78 11.89 -16.50 -16.93
CA SER A 78 11.80 -15.12 -16.44
C SER A 78 12.22 -15.02 -14.97
N ASP A 79 12.94 -13.94 -14.64
CA ASP A 79 13.27 -13.59 -13.25
C ASP A 79 12.06 -12.94 -12.52
N GLU A 80 10.92 -12.72 -13.23
CA GLU A 80 9.68 -12.12 -12.71
C GLU A 80 8.84 -13.10 -11.88
N ASN A 81 9.23 -14.37 -11.84
CA ASN A 81 8.46 -15.44 -11.19
C ASN A 81 8.64 -15.55 -9.67
N ILE A 82 9.34 -14.60 -9.03
CA ILE A 82 9.59 -14.64 -7.57
C ILE A 82 8.29 -14.52 -6.81
N ASP A 83 7.47 -13.51 -7.13
CA ASP A 83 6.22 -13.23 -6.44
C ASP A 83 5.22 -14.39 -6.62
N LEU A 84 5.16 -14.98 -7.83
CA LEU A 84 4.32 -16.16 -8.12
C LEU A 84 4.78 -17.39 -7.31
N THR A 85 6.09 -17.67 -7.29
CA THR A 85 6.66 -18.79 -6.54
C THR A 85 6.46 -18.60 -5.04
N MET A 86 6.73 -17.39 -4.54
CA MET A 86 6.55 -17.05 -3.13
C MET A 86 5.09 -17.20 -2.70
N SER A 87 4.16 -16.73 -3.53
CA SER A 87 2.72 -16.84 -3.27
C SER A 87 2.27 -18.29 -3.26
N ALA A 88 2.72 -19.11 -4.23
CA ALA A 88 2.35 -20.51 -4.31
C ALA A 88 2.91 -21.34 -3.12
N ILE A 89 4.18 -21.14 -2.73
CA ILE A 89 4.76 -21.81 -1.54
C ILE A 89 4.03 -21.37 -0.28
N THR A 90 3.72 -20.08 -0.15
CA THR A 90 2.96 -19.57 1.00
C THR A 90 1.55 -20.15 1.05
N GLU A 91 0.90 -20.29 -0.11
CA GLU A 91 -0.42 -20.93 -0.22
C GLU A 91 -0.35 -22.37 0.23
N PHE A 92 0.61 -23.18 -0.27
CA PHE A 92 0.76 -24.56 0.13
C PHE A 92 0.96 -24.71 1.63
N LYS A 93 1.85 -23.94 2.22
CA LYS A 93 2.08 -23.96 3.68
C LYS A 93 0.82 -23.57 4.47
N LYS A 94 0.12 -22.52 4.06
CA LYS A 94 -1.14 -22.08 4.72
C LYS A 94 -2.23 -23.12 4.65
N HIS A 95 -2.23 -23.95 3.62
CA HIS A 95 -3.25 -24.99 3.39
C HIS A 95 -2.76 -26.41 3.72
N GLY A 96 -1.58 -26.54 4.30
CA GLY A 96 -1.04 -27.83 4.75
C GLY A 96 -0.64 -28.78 3.63
N VAL A 97 -0.43 -28.26 2.40
CA VAL A 97 0.04 -29.03 1.25
C VAL A 97 1.53 -29.27 1.39
N THR A 98 1.96 -30.53 1.39
CA THR A 98 3.35 -30.92 1.54
C THR A 98 4.03 -31.16 0.20
N VAL A 99 5.38 -31.21 0.21
CA VAL A 99 6.17 -31.60 -0.99
C VAL A 99 5.81 -33.01 -1.45
N ASP A 100 5.51 -33.92 -0.53
CA ASP A 100 5.15 -35.30 -0.86
C ASP A 100 3.77 -35.40 -1.50
N ASP A 101 2.80 -34.58 -1.10
CA ASP A 101 1.51 -34.49 -1.75
C ASP A 101 1.68 -34.07 -3.23
N LEU A 102 2.50 -33.06 -3.49
CA LEU A 102 2.81 -32.61 -4.85
C LEU A 102 3.48 -33.73 -5.67
N LYS A 103 4.44 -34.46 -5.09
CA LYS A 103 5.12 -35.59 -5.77
C LYS A 103 4.14 -36.72 -6.10
N ASN A 104 3.21 -37.02 -5.22
CA ASN A 104 2.18 -38.03 -5.44
C ASN A 104 1.28 -37.62 -6.61
N GLU A 105 0.84 -36.36 -6.65
CA GLU A 105 -0.02 -35.85 -7.70
C GLU A 105 0.66 -35.75 -9.08
N ILE A 106 1.97 -35.49 -9.13
CA ILE A 106 2.76 -35.55 -10.37
C ILE A 106 2.62 -36.92 -11.08
N ASN A 107 2.49 -37.99 -10.30
CA ASN A 107 2.33 -39.34 -10.84
C ASN A 107 0.92 -39.64 -11.32
N ASN A 108 -0.08 -38.98 -10.72
CA ASN A 108 -1.50 -39.23 -10.96
C ASN A 108 -2.06 -38.39 -12.11
N THR A 109 -1.58 -37.14 -12.26
CA THR A 109 -2.09 -36.23 -13.26
C THR A 109 -1.70 -36.61 -14.70
N LYS A 110 -2.71 -36.58 -15.60
CA LYS A 110 -2.52 -36.80 -17.05
C LYS A 110 -2.29 -35.53 -17.83
N ASP A 111 -2.57 -34.37 -17.25
CA ASP A 111 -2.35 -33.06 -17.87
C ASP A 111 -0.85 -32.74 -17.85
N THR A 112 -0.25 -32.68 -19.03
CA THR A 112 1.18 -32.42 -19.20
C THR A 112 1.58 -31.01 -18.78
N TYR A 113 0.67 -30.03 -18.92
CA TYR A 113 0.91 -28.64 -18.53
C TYR A 113 0.88 -28.48 -17.01
N LEU A 114 -0.16 -29.01 -16.35
CA LEU A 114 -0.24 -29.05 -14.89
C LEU A 114 0.92 -29.85 -14.30
N LYS A 115 1.27 -30.98 -14.92
CA LYS A 115 2.43 -31.80 -14.51
C LYS A 115 3.73 -31.00 -14.51
N SER A 116 3.96 -30.17 -15.52
CA SER A 116 5.15 -29.32 -15.60
C SER A 116 5.17 -28.26 -14.48
N LYS A 117 4.01 -27.65 -14.16
CA LYS A 117 3.87 -26.74 -13.03
C LYS A 117 4.16 -27.42 -11.70
N LEU A 118 3.58 -28.60 -11.47
CA LEU A 118 3.78 -29.36 -10.23
C LEU A 118 5.22 -29.81 -10.04
N LEU A 119 5.91 -30.21 -11.13
CA LEU A 119 7.33 -30.55 -11.08
C LEU A 119 8.19 -29.39 -10.63
N ASP A 120 8.01 -28.22 -11.24
CA ASP A 120 8.77 -27.03 -10.88
C ASP A 120 8.50 -26.61 -9.44
N MET A 121 7.23 -26.58 -9.02
CA MET A 121 6.87 -26.19 -7.67
C MET A 121 7.31 -27.19 -6.62
N SER A 122 7.22 -28.49 -6.89
CA SER A 122 7.73 -29.54 -5.99
C SER A 122 9.25 -29.39 -5.75
N LEU A 123 10.02 -29.11 -6.81
CA LEU A 123 11.47 -28.88 -6.70
C LEU A 123 11.75 -27.62 -5.88
N LEU A 124 11.13 -26.49 -6.24
CA LEU A 124 11.38 -25.21 -5.58
C LEU A 124 10.95 -25.23 -4.11
N TYR A 125 9.79 -25.81 -3.80
CA TYR A 125 9.30 -25.95 -2.44
C TYR A 125 10.21 -26.86 -1.62
N GLN A 126 10.63 -28.02 -2.17
CA GLN A 126 11.59 -28.88 -1.49
C GLN A 126 12.90 -28.15 -1.17
N LYS A 127 13.46 -27.39 -2.14
CA LYS A 127 14.72 -26.66 -1.93
C LYS A 127 14.56 -25.50 -0.96
N PHE A 128 13.40 -24.88 -0.93
CA PHE A 128 13.07 -23.86 0.06
C PHE A 128 13.01 -24.45 1.47
N GLU A 129 12.27 -25.56 1.67
CA GLU A 129 12.19 -26.25 2.96
C GLU A 129 13.56 -26.74 3.45
N GLU A 130 14.40 -27.29 2.56
CA GLU A 130 15.77 -27.72 2.89
C GLU A 130 16.62 -26.55 3.43
N LYS A 131 16.43 -25.33 2.89
CA LYS A 131 17.19 -24.13 3.31
C LYS A 131 16.72 -23.55 4.63
N ILE A 132 15.40 -23.59 4.92
CA ILE A 132 14.85 -22.96 6.14
C ILE A 132 14.85 -23.90 7.35
N LYS A 133 14.83 -25.22 7.13
CA LYS A 133 14.56 -26.25 8.15
C LYS A 133 15.33 -26.08 9.45
N ASP A 134 16.62 -25.77 9.39
CA ASP A 134 17.48 -25.79 10.56
C ASP A 134 17.62 -24.42 11.24
N ASN A 135 17.48 -23.34 10.47
CA ASN A 135 17.85 -22.00 10.94
C ASN A 135 16.69 -21.02 11.07
N TYR A 136 15.55 -21.25 10.38
CA TYR A 136 14.48 -20.26 10.27
C TYR A 136 13.12 -20.83 10.63
N ILE A 137 12.24 -19.92 11.08
CA ILE A 137 10.80 -20.14 11.22
C ILE A 137 10.09 -19.16 10.29
N GLU A 138 9.19 -19.66 9.46
CA GLU A 138 8.26 -18.84 8.69
C GLU A 138 7.01 -18.50 9.51
N GLU A 139 6.38 -17.35 9.21
CA GLU A 139 5.13 -16.94 9.87
C GLU A 139 4.03 -18.01 9.73
N THR A 140 3.99 -18.72 8.61
CA THR A 140 3.05 -19.84 8.37
C THR A 140 3.31 -21.04 9.28
N ASP A 141 4.57 -21.33 9.60
CA ASP A 141 4.95 -22.44 10.49
C ASP A 141 4.69 -22.10 11.96
N LEU A 142 4.75 -20.81 12.29
CA LEU A 142 4.53 -20.28 13.64
C LEU A 142 3.17 -20.73 14.23
N LEU A 143 2.11 -20.69 13.40
CA LEU A 143 0.78 -21.12 13.83
C LEU A 143 0.69 -22.65 14.05
N THR A 144 1.38 -23.43 13.23
CA THR A 144 1.45 -24.89 13.41
C THR A 144 2.23 -25.25 14.68
N MET A 145 3.33 -24.54 14.95
CA MET A 145 4.07 -24.69 16.20
C MET A 145 3.25 -24.28 17.41
N LEU A 146 2.51 -23.15 17.32
CA LEU A 146 1.59 -22.74 18.36
C LEU A 146 0.60 -23.85 18.67
N ALA A 147 -0.07 -24.39 17.67
CA ALA A 147 -1.05 -25.47 17.86
C ALA A 147 -0.47 -26.66 18.62
N ASN A 148 0.76 -27.09 18.25
CA ASN A 148 1.47 -28.21 18.88
C ASN A 148 1.93 -27.92 20.33
N CYS A 149 2.05 -26.63 20.71
CA CYS A 149 2.53 -26.24 22.04
C CYS A 149 1.41 -25.85 23.01
N LEU A 150 0.16 -25.70 22.53
CA LEU A 150 -0.97 -25.25 23.37
C LEU A 150 -1.26 -26.18 24.56
N GLU A 151 -1.02 -27.48 24.44
CA GLU A 151 -1.13 -28.43 25.55
C GLU A 151 -0.15 -28.15 26.69
N LYS A 152 1.02 -27.64 26.38
CA LYS A 152 2.14 -27.43 27.32
C LYS A 152 2.07 -26.10 28.09
N THR A 153 1.23 -25.15 27.67
CA THR A 153 1.11 -23.82 28.29
C THR A 153 -0.05 -23.71 29.25
N ASP A 154 0.11 -22.99 30.34
CA ASP A 154 -0.97 -22.68 31.28
C ASP A 154 -1.78 -21.45 30.85
N LEU A 155 -1.27 -20.63 29.94
CA LEU A 155 -1.92 -19.42 29.43
C LEU A 155 -3.35 -19.69 28.94
N VAL A 156 -3.58 -20.83 28.30
CA VAL A 156 -4.86 -21.19 27.67
C VAL A 156 -5.80 -21.90 28.63
N LYS A 157 -5.29 -22.78 29.49
CA LYS A 157 -6.10 -23.68 30.35
C LYS A 157 -7.08 -22.94 31.26
N GLU A 158 -6.69 -21.79 31.80
CA GLU A 158 -7.52 -20.98 32.69
C GLU A 158 -8.28 -19.86 31.98
N SER A 159 -8.13 -19.76 30.64
CA SER A 159 -8.64 -18.63 29.86
C SER A 159 -10.02 -18.89 29.26
N ILE A 160 -10.86 -17.84 29.28
CA ILE A 160 -11.99 -17.69 28.38
C ILE A 160 -11.53 -16.91 27.17
N ILE A 161 -11.70 -17.48 25.99
CA ILE A 161 -11.18 -16.93 24.73
C ILE A 161 -12.35 -16.40 23.89
N TYR A 162 -12.17 -15.18 23.36
CA TYR A 162 -13.04 -14.57 22.37
C TYR A 162 -12.26 -14.39 21.08
N ILE A 163 -12.74 -14.90 19.95
CA ILE A 163 -12.18 -14.73 18.63
C ILE A 163 -13.13 -13.83 17.86
N ASP A 164 -12.68 -12.62 17.50
CA ASP A 164 -13.53 -11.57 16.96
C ASP A 164 -12.91 -10.93 15.70
N GLU A 165 -13.75 -10.31 14.85
CA GLU A 165 -13.39 -9.58 13.62
C GLU A 165 -12.80 -10.47 12.48
N PHE A 166 -12.86 -11.78 12.58
CA PHE A 166 -12.48 -12.69 11.48
C PHE A 166 -13.64 -12.90 10.50
N ALA A 167 -13.35 -12.86 9.21
CA ALA A 167 -14.31 -13.22 8.16
C ALA A 167 -14.27 -14.72 7.82
N GLY A 168 -13.11 -15.33 8.00
CA GLY A 168 -12.84 -16.74 7.78
C GLY A 168 -11.48 -17.08 8.37
N PHE A 169 -11.08 -18.34 8.29
CA PHE A 169 -9.81 -18.84 8.83
C PHE A 169 -9.05 -19.64 7.78
N THR A 170 -7.73 -19.57 7.82
CA THR A 170 -6.84 -20.45 7.06
C THR A 170 -6.78 -21.83 7.71
N TYR A 171 -6.23 -22.81 7.00
CA TYR A 171 -6.03 -24.16 7.53
C TYR A 171 -5.24 -24.16 8.86
N SER A 172 -4.14 -23.42 8.90
CA SER A 172 -3.31 -23.31 10.12
C SER A 172 -4.06 -22.63 11.27
N GLU A 173 -4.89 -21.63 10.99
CA GLU A 173 -5.73 -20.98 12.01
C GLU A 173 -6.84 -21.92 12.52
N TYR A 174 -7.49 -22.69 11.63
CA TYR A 174 -8.41 -23.74 12.07
C TYR A 174 -7.73 -24.77 12.97
N HIS A 175 -6.48 -25.12 12.67
CA HIS A 175 -5.72 -26.06 13.51
C HIS A 175 -5.45 -25.46 14.90
N VAL A 176 -5.07 -24.21 15.00
CA VAL A 176 -4.94 -23.49 16.29
C VAL A 176 -6.28 -23.44 17.02
N ILE A 177 -7.36 -23.04 16.34
CA ILE A 177 -8.71 -22.97 16.94
C ILE A 177 -9.16 -24.32 17.50
N LYS A 178 -8.91 -25.40 16.77
CA LYS A 178 -9.18 -26.78 17.23
C LYS A 178 -8.49 -27.07 18.55
N GLU A 179 -7.20 -26.77 18.66
CA GLU A 179 -6.45 -27.02 19.89
C GLU A 179 -6.86 -26.04 21.03
N LEU A 180 -7.20 -24.77 20.70
CA LEU A 180 -7.76 -23.82 21.67
C LEU A 180 -9.08 -24.33 22.28
N ILE A 181 -9.99 -24.89 21.46
CA ILE A 181 -11.26 -25.44 21.94
C ILE A 181 -11.05 -26.63 22.88
N LYS A 182 -9.98 -27.42 22.66
CA LYS A 182 -9.66 -28.58 23.54
C LYS A 182 -9.12 -28.15 24.90
N TYR A 183 -8.28 -27.15 24.96
CA TYR A 183 -7.49 -26.81 26.15
C TYR A 183 -7.99 -25.59 26.89
N ALA A 184 -8.73 -24.67 26.26
CA ALA A 184 -9.28 -23.50 26.94
C ALA A 184 -10.54 -23.85 27.75
N LYS A 185 -10.79 -23.03 28.75
CA LYS A 185 -12.02 -23.14 29.58
C LYS A 185 -13.30 -22.92 28.75
N GLN A 186 -13.25 -21.98 27.83
CA GLN A 186 -14.34 -21.67 26.90
C GLN A 186 -13.80 -20.91 25.71
N VAL A 187 -14.30 -21.19 24.51
CA VAL A 187 -13.96 -20.40 23.27
C VAL A 187 -15.28 -19.88 22.69
N ASN A 188 -15.31 -18.55 22.48
CA ASN A 188 -16.42 -17.83 21.87
C ASN A 188 -15.94 -17.24 20.55
N ILE A 189 -16.63 -17.54 19.45
CA ILE A 189 -16.26 -17.05 18.12
C ILE A 189 -17.41 -16.22 17.57
N THR A 190 -17.14 -14.96 17.19
CA THR A 190 -18.13 -14.10 16.56
C THR A 190 -18.03 -14.19 15.05
N ILE A 191 -19.13 -14.38 14.35
CA ILE A 191 -19.19 -14.43 12.88
C ILE A 191 -20.40 -13.65 12.40
N THR A 192 -20.21 -12.81 11.39
CA THR A 192 -21.28 -12.04 10.76
C THR A 192 -22.03 -12.90 9.73
N VAL A 193 -23.27 -13.25 10.01
CA VAL A 193 -24.17 -14.01 9.14
C VAL A 193 -25.60 -13.51 9.30
N ASP A 194 -26.44 -13.70 8.28
CA ASP A 194 -27.87 -13.42 8.35
C ASP A 194 -28.64 -14.55 9.04
N ASP A 195 -28.39 -15.77 8.62
CA ASP A 195 -28.99 -16.97 9.19
C ASP A 195 -28.02 -18.16 9.11
N LEU A 196 -28.07 -19.05 10.08
CA LEU A 196 -27.36 -20.34 10.06
C LEU A 196 -28.11 -21.40 9.24
N GLY A 197 -29.19 -21.00 8.57
CA GLY A 197 -30.08 -21.86 7.80
C GLY A 197 -29.46 -22.47 6.55
N GLN A 198 -30.13 -23.35 6.02
CA GLN A 198 -29.91 -24.62 5.37
C GLN A 198 -29.50 -24.62 3.90
N THR A 199 -29.60 -23.55 3.16
CA THR A 199 -29.26 -23.54 1.73
C THR A 199 -28.10 -22.61 1.44
N LEU A 200 -26.93 -23.22 1.26
CA LEU A 200 -25.74 -22.51 0.78
C LEU A 200 -25.86 -22.34 -0.74
N ASN A 201 -26.26 -21.16 -1.18
CA ASN A 201 -26.24 -20.79 -2.60
C ASN A 201 -25.19 -19.72 -2.83
N PRO A 202 -24.02 -20.06 -3.41
CA PRO A 202 -22.93 -19.13 -3.59
C PRO A 202 -23.30 -17.90 -4.45
N ASP A 203 -24.20 -18.08 -5.42
CA ASP A 203 -24.53 -17.00 -6.39
C ASP A 203 -25.43 -15.90 -5.81
N THR A 204 -26.16 -16.20 -4.73
CA THR A 204 -27.16 -15.28 -4.16
C THR A 204 -26.92 -14.91 -2.70
N ASP A 205 -26.11 -15.67 -2.00
CA ASP A 205 -25.86 -15.50 -0.55
C ASP A 205 -24.56 -14.74 -0.31
N ILE A 206 -24.67 -13.48 0.08
CA ILE A 206 -23.50 -12.63 0.41
C ILE A 206 -22.73 -13.13 1.64
N PHE A 207 -23.33 -13.93 2.50
CA PHE A 207 -22.70 -14.52 3.68
C PHE A 207 -22.17 -15.94 3.43
N TYR A 208 -22.14 -16.38 2.17
CA TYR A 208 -21.72 -17.73 1.80
C TYR A 208 -20.37 -18.13 2.43
N ALA A 209 -19.32 -17.29 2.26
CA ALA A 209 -18.00 -17.58 2.83
C ALA A 209 -18.03 -17.70 4.36
N ASN A 210 -18.80 -16.84 5.02
CA ASN A 210 -18.95 -16.85 6.47
C ASN A 210 -19.73 -18.10 6.95
N LYS A 211 -20.73 -18.53 6.21
CA LYS A 211 -21.49 -19.78 6.49
C LYS A 211 -20.63 -21.02 6.31
N ILE A 212 -19.73 -21.04 5.30
CA ILE A 212 -18.72 -22.10 5.16
C ILE A 212 -17.79 -22.14 6.38
N THR A 213 -17.38 -20.98 6.87
CA THR A 213 -16.58 -20.89 8.11
C THR A 213 -17.32 -21.51 9.30
N VAL A 214 -18.60 -21.18 9.50
CA VAL A 214 -19.42 -21.77 10.55
C VAL A 214 -19.50 -23.30 10.40
N LYS A 215 -19.75 -23.79 9.18
CA LYS A 215 -19.82 -25.23 8.89
C LYS A 215 -18.50 -25.94 9.25
N LYS A 216 -17.35 -25.40 8.82
CA LYS A 216 -16.02 -25.96 9.17
C LYS A 216 -15.80 -25.99 10.70
N LEU A 217 -16.19 -24.94 11.42
CA LEU A 217 -16.10 -24.92 12.89
C LEU A 217 -16.98 -25.97 13.53
N GLN A 218 -18.22 -26.20 13.04
CA GLN A 218 -19.12 -27.26 13.51
C GLN A 218 -18.51 -28.64 13.24
N GLU A 219 -17.96 -28.88 12.05
CA GLU A 219 -17.27 -30.13 11.71
C GLU A 219 -16.10 -30.42 12.67
N ILE A 220 -15.32 -29.39 13.05
CA ILE A 220 -14.22 -29.51 14.03
C ILE A 220 -14.78 -29.94 15.40
N VAL A 221 -15.88 -29.36 15.84
CA VAL A 221 -16.54 -29.71 17.13
C VAL A 221 -17.03 -31.13 17.10
N GLU A 222 -17.75 -31.54 16.03
CA GLU A 222 -18.32 -32.89 15.88
C GLU A 222 -17.23 -33.96 15.78
N GLN A 223 -16.21 -33.77 14.95
CA GLN A 223 -15.12 -34.74 14.77
C GLN A 223 -14.28 -34.97 16.03
N ASN A 224 -14.25 -34.02 16.95
CA ASN A 224 -13.47 -34.10 18.19
C ASN A 224 -14.37 -34.31 19.42
N GLU A 225 -15.67 -34.62 19.23
CA GLU A 225 -16.63 -34.87 20.30
C GLU A 225 -16.70 -33.74 21.37
N LEU A 226 -16.50 -32.49 20.93
CA LEU A 226 -16.45 -31.33 21.84
C LEU A 226 -17.85 -30.78 22.10
N LYS A 227 -18.04 -30.20 23.30
CA LYS A 227 -19.31 -29.63 23.68
C LYS A 227 -19.53 -28.27 23.00
N GLN A 228 -20.67 -28.13 22.30
CA GLN A 228 -21.13 -26.87 21.72
C GLN A 228 -22.34 -26.33 22.47
N GLU A 229 -22.34 -25.06 22.81
CA GLU A 229 -23.51 -24.36 23.32
C GLU A 229 -24.37 -23.83 22.17
N LYS A 230 -25.64 -23.48 22.47
CA LYS A 230 -26.54 -22.90 21.48
C LYS A 230 -25.98 -21.55 21.00
N PRO A 231 -25.94 -21.29 19.66
CA PRO A 231 -25.50 -20.01 19.13
C PRO A 231 -26.33 -18.85 19.68
N ILE A 232 -25.65 -17.76 20.05
CA ILE A 232 -26.31 -16.53 20.47
C ILE A 232 -26.45 -15.66 19.19
N LYS A 233 -27.70 -15.39 18.79
CA LYS A 233 -28.00 -14.53 17.65
C LYS A 233 -28.28 -13.12 18.12
N LEU A 234 -27.44 -12.17 17.70
CA LEU A 234 -27.63 -10.74 17.93
C LEU A 234 -28.52 -10.17 16.80
N THR A 235 -29.82 -9.99 17.11
CA THR A 235 -30.82 -9.56 16.12
C THR A 235 -31.09 -8.07 16.13
N GLU A 236 -30.67 -7.36 17.17
CA GLU A 236 -30.89 -5.93 17.31
C GLU A 236 -29.79 -5.13 16.62
N ILE A 237 -30.14 -4.45 15.54
CA ILE A 237 -29.21 -3.60 14.79
C ILE A 237 -29.17 -2.21 15.44
N LYS A 238 -28.15 -1.95 16.24
CA LYS A 238 -27.95 -0.67 16.96
C LYS A 238 -27.06 0.33 16.20
N ARG A 239 -26.40 -0.11 15.12
CA ARG A 239 -25.41 0.69 14.38
C ARG A 239 -26.03 1.90 13.69
N PHE A 240 -27.12 1.69 12.96
CA PHE A 240 -27.67 2.74 12.10
C PHE A 240 -28.55 3.71 12.87
N LYS A 241 -28.24 5.01 12.74
CA LYS A 241 -29.01 6.10 13.33
C LYS A 241 -30.04 6.67 12.36
N THR A 242 -30.00 6.28 11.08
CA THR A 242 -30.87 6.77 10.02
C THR A 242 -31.59 5.64 9.30
N PRO A 243 -32.87 5.86 8.89
CA PRO A 243 -33.67 4.81 8.26
C PRO A 243 -33.13 4.39 6.89
N GLU A 244 -32.51 5.31 6.14
CA GLU A 244 -31.96 5.02 4.84
C GLU A 244 -30.82 4.00 4.92
N LEU A 245 -29.91 4.15 5.89
CA LEU A 245 -28.78 3.21 6.05
C LEU A 245 -29.25 1.84 6.55
N LYS A 246 -30.24 1.82 7.43
CA LYS A 246 -30.87 0.56 7.85
C LYS A 246 -31.56 -0.14 6.67
N TYR A 247 -32.12 0.62 5.75
CA TYR A 247 -32.78 0.07 4.57
C TYR A 247 -31.77 -0.51 3.56
N ILE A 248 -30.61 0.13 3.35
CA ILE A 248 -29.53 -0.41 2.51
C ILE A 248 -29.12 -1.79 3.00
N GLU A 249 -28.86 -1.93 4.29
CA GLU A 249 -28.44 -3.21 4.90
C GLU A 249 -29.39 -4.34 4.55
N GLY A 250 -30.69 -4.13 4.69
CA GLY A 250 -31.70 -5.14 4.47
C GLY A 250 -32.06 -5.40 2.99
N HIS A 251 -31.67 -4.53 2.03
CA HIS A 251 -32.23 -4.56 0.66
C HIS A 251 -31.19 -4.55 -0.47
N LEU A 252 -29.97 -4.05 -0.25
CA LEU A 252 -28.99 -3.87 -1.33
C LEU A 252 -28.67 -5.18 -2.06
N PHE A 253 -28.61 -6.29 -1.36
CA PHE A 253 -28.24 -7.60 -1.93
C PHE A 253 -29.43 -8.55 -2.14
N LYS A 254 -30.64 -8.13 -1.85
CA LYS A 254 -31.83 -8.94 -2.18
C LYS A 254 -32.08 -8.95 -3.68
N THR A 255 -32.46 -10.09 -4.21
CA THR A 255 -32.84 -10.28 -5.62
C THR A 255 -34.08 -9.47 -6.01
N GLN A 256 -35.06 -9.40 -5.09
CA GLN A 256 -36.22 -8.54 -5.20
C GLN A 256 -36.21 -7.55 -4.07
N SER A 257 -35.73 -6.34 -4.32
CA SER A 257 -35.75 -5.24 -3.35
C SER A 257 -36.99 -4.38 -3.53
N THR A 258 -37.65 -4.04 -2.43
CA THR A 258 -38.71 -3.01 -2.42
C THR A 258 -38.08 -1.63 -2.59
N LYS A 259 -38.89 -0.66 -3.03
CA LYS A 259 -38.43 0.72 -3.18
C LYS A 259 -38.53 1.47 -1.85
N TYR A 260 -37.53 2.30 -1.57
CA TYR A 260 -37.58 3.25 -0.47
C TYR A 260 -38.26 4.54 -0.96
N GLU A 261 -39.51 4.75 -0.59
CA GLU A 261 -40.34 5.86 -1.10
C GLU A 261 -40.21 7.14 -0.30
N GLN A 262 -39.57 7.11 0.88
CA GLN A 262 -39.40 8.26 1.74
C GLN A 262 -38.34 9.23 1.16
N LYS A 263 -38.28 10.46 1.73
CA LYS A 263 -37.23 11.42 1.41
C LYS A 263 -35.87 10.86 1.80
N VAL A 264 -34.87 11.04 0.94
CA VAL A 264 -33.49 10.59 1.15
C VAL A 264 -32.64 11.80 1.54
N GLU A 265 -32.14 11.83 2.77
CA GLU A 265 -31.35 12.96 3.30
C GLU A 265 -29.95 12.54 3.74
N ASN A 266 -29.76 11.27 4.09
CA ASN A 266 -28.51 10.75 4.64
C ASN A 266 -27.75 9.83 3.68
N LEU A 267 -28.21 9.76 2.45
CA LEU A 267 -27.54 9.11 1.33
C LEU A 267 -27.39 10.12 0.20
N SER A 268 -26.15 10.33 -0.27
CA SER A 268 -25.82 11.26 -1.36
C SER A 268 -25.11 10.52 -2.49
N MET A 269 -25.33 10.96 -3.73
CA MET A 269 -24.68 10.40 -4.90
C MET A 269 -24.10 11.51 -5.78
N PHE A 270 -22.85 11.37 -6.18
CA PHE A 270 -22.13 12.35 -6.99
C PHE A 270 -21.46 11.71 -8.20
N LEU A 271 -21.70 12.29 -9.38
CA LEU A 271 -21.02 11.96 -10.63
C LEU A 271 -19.96 13.02 -10.92
N ALA A 272 -18.70 12.67 -10.72
CA ALA A 272 -17.57 13.53 -10.99
C ALA A 272 -17.16 13.54 -12.47
N LYS A 273 -16.64 14.68 -12.93
CA LYS A 273 -16.02 14.78 -14.27
C LYS A 273 -14.81 13.85 -14.38
N ASN A 274 -13.97 13.80 -13.35
CA ASN A 274 -12.80 12.93 -13.25
C ASN A 274 -12.45 12.65 -11.76
N GLN A 275 -11.42 11.84 -11.53
CA GLN A 275 -10.99 11.49 -10.17
C GLN A 275 -10.51 12.68 -9.35
N TYR A 276 -9.94 13.73 -9.99
CA TYR A 276 -9.52 14.95 -9.29
C TYR A 276 -10.74 15.69 -8.71
N THR A 277 -11.75 15.94 -9.54
CA THR A 277 -12.96 16.63 -9.09
C THR A 277 -13.80 15.80 -8.14
N GLU A 278 -13.68 14.47 -8.20
CA GLU A 278 -14.28 13.55 -7.23
C GLU A 278 -13.72 13.80 -5.82
N ILE A 279 -12.39 13.83 -5.68
CA ILE A 279 -11.74 14.12 -4.39
C ILE A 279 -12.02 15.56 -3.93
N GLU A 280 -12.08 16.51 -4.86
CA GLU A 280 -12.40 17.89 -4.54
C GLU A 280 -13.81 18.04 -3.96
N TYR A 281 -14.80 17.34 -4.54
CA TYR A 281 -16.16 17.28 -3.98
C TYR A 281 -16.16 16.72 -2.56
N ILE A 282 -15.42 15.64 -2.33
CA ILE A 282 -15.29 15.01 -1.00
C ILE A 282 -14.68 15.99 0.01
N ALA A 283 -13.62 16.70 -0.37
CA ALA A 283 -12.98 17.69 0.48
C ALA A 283 -13.97 18.81 0.89
N LYS A 284 -14.79 19.27 -0.05
CA LYS A 284 -15.87 20.24 0.22
C LYS A 284 -16.89 19.69 1.21
N GLU A 285 -17.38 18.50 0.99
CA GLU A 285 -18.39 17.88 1.88
C GLU A 285 -17.81 17.56 3.27
N ILE A 286 -16.57 17.11 3.39
CA ILE A 286 -15.89 16.93 4.69
C ILE A 286 -15.79 18.26 5.42
N THR A 287 -15.38 19.33 4.73
CA THR A 287 -15.27 20.65 5.35
C THR A 287 -16.64 21.15 5.85
N LYS A 288 -17.73 20.93 5.10
CA LYS A 288 -19.08 21.23 5.53
C LYS A 288 -19.51 20.39 6.75
N LEU A 289 -19.20 19.10 6.75
CA LEU A 289 -19.50 18.21 7.89
C LEU A 289 -18.80 18.65 9.18
N VAL A 290 -17.55 19.06 9.09
CA VAL A 290 -16.77 19.49 10.25
C VAL A 290 -17.19 20.88 10.72
N LYS A 291 -17.28 21.88 9.81
CA LYS A 291 -17.59 23.26 10.16
C LYS A 291 -19.05 23.48 10.55
N GLU A 292 -19.99 22.85 9.86
CA GLU A 292 -21.42 23.12 10.03
C GLU A 292 -22.15 22.08 10.89
N LYS A 293 -21.67 20.81 10.90
CA LYS A 293 -22.33 19.70 11.59
C LYS A 293 -21.57 19.21 12.81
N ASN A 294 -20.52 19.92 13.22
CA ASN A 294 -19.73 19.65 14.42
C ASN A 294 -19.19 18.20 14.49
N LYS A 295 -18.78 17.64 13.33
CA LYS A 295 -18.12 16.35 13.25
C LYS A 295 -16.61 16.51 13.46
N ARG A 296 -15.95 15.48 13.98
CA ARG A 296 -14.50 15.40 14.01
C ARG A 296 -14.00 14.72 12.75
N TYR A 297 -12.76 14.94 12.38
CA TYR A 297 -12.15 14.26 11.24
C TYR A 297 -12.12 12.73 11.41
N ASN A 298 -11.90 12.23 12.62
CA ASN A 298 -11.91 10.79 12.93
C ASN A 298 -13.33 10.16 12.94
N ASP A 299 -14.41 10.96 12.86
CA ASP A 299 -15.77 10.47 12.61
C ASP A 299 -16.01 10.12 11.13
N ILE A 300 -15.06 10.43 10.25
CA ILE A 300 -15.20 10.38 8.79
C ILE A 300 -14.18 9.39 8.20
N ALA A 301 -14.63 8.54 7.29
CA ALA A 301 -13.77 7.66 6.53
C ALA A 301 -14.04 7.74 5.02
N ILE A 302 -13.00 7.54 4.24
CA ILE A 302 -13.06 7.42 2.78
C ILE A 302 -12.64 6.00 2.42
N ILE A 303 -13.49 5.32 1.68
CA ILE A 303 -13.30 3.91 1.27
C ILE A 303 -13.14 3.87 -0.24
N THR A 304 -12.05 3.25 -0.70
CA THR A 304 -11.81 2.95 -2.10
C THR A 304 -11.20 1.56 -2.24
N LYS A 305 -11.41 0.91 -3.37
CA LYS A 305 -10.73 -0.36 -3.70
C LYS A 305 -9.36 -0.14 -4.31
N ASN A 306 -9.17 0.96 -5.01
CA ASN A 306 -7.93 1.29 -5.68
C ASN A 306 -7.30 2.54 -5.07
N ILE A 307 -6.71 2.35 -3.88
CA ILE A 307 -6.12 3.46 -3.13
C ILE A 307 -4.97 4.13 -3.91
N GLN A 308 -4.26 3.39 -4.77
CA GLN A 308 -3.12 3.90 -5.53
C GLN A 308 -3.54 4.99 -6.53
N ASN A 309 -4.73 4.86 -7.13
CA ASN A 309 -5.25 5.85 -8.06
C ASN A 309 -5.61 7.17 -7.37
N TYR A 310 -5.93 7.12 -6.07
CA TYR A 310 -6.45 8.26 -5.31
C TYR A 310 -5.46 8.86 -4.31
N SER A 311 -4.46 8.10 -3.85
CA SER A 311 -3.60 8.51 -2.74
C SER A 311 -2.86 9.83 -2.99
N ASN A 312 -2.28 10.01 -4.17
CA ASN A 312 -1.55 11.24 -4.51
C ASN A 312 -2.50 12.43 -4.70
N LEU A 313 -3.65 12.22 -5.32
CA LEU A 313 -4.67 13.25 -5.48
C LEU A 313 -5.22 13.69 -4.11
N ALA A 314 -5.52 12.72 -3.25
CA ALA A 314 -6.01 12.98 -1.90
C ALA A 314 -5.01 13.83 -1.09
N LYS A 315 -3.71 13.51 -1.12
CA LYS A 315 -2.69 14.31 -0.43
C LYS A 315 -2.69 15.77 -0.86
N VAL A 316 -2.66 16.01 -2.18
CA VAL A 316 -2.60 17.37 -2.73
C VAL A 316 -3.89 18.15 -2.47
N ILE A 317 -5.05 17.52 -2.68
CA ILE A 317 -6.33 18.21 -2.57
C ILE A 317 -6.70 18.46 -1.11
N PHE A 318 -6.56 17.47 -0.22
CA PHE A 318 -6.89 17.66 1.19
C PHE A 318 -5.97 18.65 1.90
N GLU A 319 -4.70 18.77 1.48
CA GLU A 319 -3.81 19.84 1.94
C GLU A 319 -4.37 21.23 1.56
N LYS A 320 -4.90 21.40 0.35
CA LYS A 320 -5.56 22.68 -0.07
C LYS A 320 -6.79 23.02 0.77
N TYR A 321 -7.47 22.02 1.31
CA TYR A 321 -8.65 22.20 2.14
C TYR A 321 -8.36 22.15 3.64
N ASP A 322 -7.09 22.11 4.05
CA ASP A 322 -6.64 22.03 5.45
C ASP A 322 -7.26 20.81 6.18
N ILE A 323 -7.46 19.69 5.47
CA ILE A 323 -8.03 18.45 6.00
C ILE A 323 -6.91 17.49 6.37
N PRO A 324 -6.74 17.14 7.66
CA PRO A 324 -5.77 16.13 8.06
C PRO A 324 -6.25 14.75 7.63
N ILE A 325 -5.40 14.01 6.91
CA ILE A 325 -5.71 12.67 6.41
C ILE A 325 -4.66 11.65 6.84
N PHE A 326 -5.10 10.43 7.04
CA PHE A 326 -4.25 9.26 7.12
C PHE A 326 -4.60 8.31 5.98
N ILE A 327 -3.61 8.01 5.13
CA ILE A 327 -3.77 7.06 4.01
C ILE A 327 -3.07 5.77 4.39
N ASP A 328 -3.87 4.70 4.53
CA ASP A 328 -3.37 3.37 4.83
C ASP A 328 -2.83 2.70 3.56
N GLU A 329 -1.68 3.15 3.10
CA GLU A 329 -0.95 2.58 1.97
C GLU A 329 0.45 2.11 2.39
N LYS A 330 0.90 0.99 1.82
CA LYS A 330 2.30 0.59 1.91
C LYS A 330 3.08 1.31 0.81
N ARG A 331 4.05 2.13 1.20
CA ARG A 331 4.95 2.75 0.22
C ARG A 331 6.07 1.78 -0.17
N GLU A 332 6.37 1.73 -1.44
CA GLU A 332 7.56 1.02 -1.93
C GLU A 332 8.81 1.79 -1.56
N LEU A 333 9.72 1.13 -0.85
CA LEU A 333 11.02 1.70 -0.49
C LEU A 333 11.90 2.00 -1.70
N SER A 334 11.69 1.31 -2.80
CA SER A 334 12.48 1.46 -4.02
C SER A 334 12.56 2.90 -4.55
N GLN A 335 11.57 3.74 -4.25
CA GLN A 335 11.52 5.16 -4.67
C GLN A 335 12.12 6.13 -3.65
N ASN A 336 12.46 5.66 -2.45
CA ASN A 336 13.04 6.52 -1.42
C ASN A 336 14.46 6.96 -1.81
N ILE A 337 14.79 8.23 -1.57
CA ILE A 337 16.05 8.84 -2.01
C ILE A 337 17.30 8.19 -1.38
N ILE A 338 17.21 7.70 -0.14
CA ILE A 338 18.30 6.99 0.53
C ILE A 338 18.57 5.67 -0.18
N ILE A 339 17.52 4.96 -0.52
CA ILE A 339 17.59 3.70 -1.26
C ILE A 339 18.12 3.94 -2.68
N GLN A 340 17.62 4.97 -3.35
CA GLN A 340 18.12 5.36 -4.68
C GLN A 340 19.60 5.74 -4.65
N TYR A 341 20.06 6.38 -3.58
CA TYR A 341 21.48 6.67 -3.38
C TYR A 341 22.32 5.38 -3.35
N VAL A 342 21.92 4.41 -2.56
CA VAL A 342 22.60 3.11 -2.49
C VAL A 342 22.57 2.38 -3.85
N LEU A 343 21.41 2.33 -4.50
CA LEU A 343 21.27 1.70 -5.81
C LEU A 343 22.09 2.40 -6.90
N SER A 344 22.26 3.70 -6.84
CA SER A 344 23.05 4.47 -7.83
C SER A 344 24.54 4.13 -7.79
N ILE A 345 25.08 3.73 -6.63
CA ILE A 345 26.46 3.24 -6.51
C ILE A 345 26.64 1.99 -7.39
N PHE A 346 25.71 1.07 -7.32
CA PHE A 346 25.72 -0.15 -8.13
C PHE A 346 25.55 0.18 -9.62
N GLU A 347 24.69 1.15 -9.97
CA GLU A 347 24.52 1.57 -11.35
C GLU A 347 25.78 2.17 -11.95
N ILE A 348 26.55 2.96 -11.19
CA ILE A 348 27.84 3.49 -11.63
C ILE A 348 28.77 2.35 -12.01
N LEU A 349 28.83 1.32 -11.21
CA LEU A 349 29.71 0.17 -11.45
C LEU A 349 29.24 -0.69 -12.64
N GLN A 350 27.94 -0.96 -12.75
CA GLN A 350 27.37 -1.73 -13.87
C GLN A 350 27.47 -1.01 -15.21
N LYS A 351 27.18 0.31 -15.22
CA LYS A 351 27.23 1.13 -16.43
C LYS A 351 28.65 1.67 -16.70
N ASN A 352 29.67 1.08 -16.04
CA ASN A 352 31.07 1.42 -16.18
C ASN A 352 31.32 2.95 -16.14
N TYR A 353 30.86 3.59 -15.07
CA TYR A 353 30.98 5.03 -14.86
C TYR A 353 30.43 5.86 -16.03
N SER A 354 29.20 5.55 -16.48
CA SER A 354 28.52 6.39 -17.44
C SER A 354 28.26 7.78 -16.83
N LYS A 355 28.25 8.79 -17.67
CA LYS A 355 27.99 10.16 -17.22
C LYS A 355 26.68 10.27 -16.46
N GLU A 356 25.63 9.66 -17.01
CA GLU A 356 24.29 9.67 -16.45
C GLU A 356 24.25 9.07 -15.04
N SER A 357 24.89 7.90 -14.83
CA SER A 357 24.89 7.23 -13.51
C SER A 357 25.69 8.00 -12.46
N VAL A 358 26.84 8.60 -12.86
CA VAL A 358 27.66 9.39 -11.93
C VAL A 358 26.92 10.67 -11.49
N PHE A 359 26.28 11.38 -12.42
CA PHE A 359 25.55 12.60 -12.05
C PHE A 359 24.21 12.33 -11.38
N GLN A 360 23.54 11.19 -11.63
CA GLN A 360 22.42 10.77 -10.83
C GLN A 360 22.81 10.63 -9.36
N TYR A 361 23.91 9.92 -9.08
CA TYR A 361 24.45 9.79 -7.73
C TYR A 361 24.84 11.15 -7.11
N ALA A 362 25.60 11.97 -7.84
CA ALA A 362 26.10 13.23 -7.30
C ALA A 362 25.00 14.24 -6.97
N LYS A 363 23.90 14.27 -7.75
CA LYS A 363 22.77 15.21 -7.58
C LYS A 363 21.82 14.85 -6.45
N MET A 364 21.94 13.69 -5.80
CA MET A 364 21.03 13.28 -4.72
C MET A 364 21.23 14.04 -3.40
N GLY A 365 22.29 14.86 -3.30
CA GLY A 365 22.51 15.73 -2.15
C GLY A 365 23.00 15.01 -0.89
N PHE A 366 23.73 13.90 -1.06
CA PHE A 366 24.40 13.18 0.02
C PHE A 366 25.93 13.46 0.04
N LEU A 367 26.44 14.17 -0.94
CA LEU A 367 27.83 14.61 -0.98
C LEU A 367 27.95 16.04 -0.45
N ASP A 368 29.04 16.33 0.24
CA ASP A 368 29.39 17.69 0.68
C ASP A 368 29.95 18.50 -0.51
N ILE A 369 29.11 18.72 -1.53
CA ILE A 369 29.43 19.44 -2.74
C ILE A 369 28.27 20.38 -3.06
N GLU A 370 28.58 21.64 -3.33
CA GLU A 370 27.56 22.60 -3.76
C GLU A 370 26.96 22.21 -5.11
N GLN A 371 25.65 22.39 -5.25
CA GLN A 371 24.93 22.03 -6.48
C GLN A 371 25.42 22.75 -7.71
N GLY A 372 25.86 24.03 -7.55
CA GLY A 372 26.49 24.80 -8.62
C GLY A 372 27.78 24.19 -9.16
N ASP A 373 28.59 23.61 -8.27
CA ASP A 373 29.84 22.93 -8.64
C ASP A 373 29.53 21.59 -9.35
N ILE A 374 28.50 20.88 -8.95
CA ILE A 374 28.04 19.65 -9.65
C ILE A 374 27.64 20.02 -11.10
N PHE A 375 26.91 21.10 -11.30
CA PHE A 375 26.49 21.52 -12.63
C PHE A 375 27.70 21.97 -13.52
N LYS A 376 28.67 22.65 -12.93
CA LYS A 376 29.92 22.98 -13.67
C LYS A 376 30.67 21.73 -14.09
N LEU A 377 30.80 20.76 -13.18
CA LEU A 377 31.42 19.47 -13.45
C LEU A 377 30.65 18.68 -14.55
N GLU A 378 29.33 18.71 -14.52
CA GLU A 378 28.49 18.06 -15.54
C GLU A 378 28.71 18.70 -16.93
N ASN A 379 28.69 20.04 -17.02
CA ASN A 379 28.95 20.76 -18.26
C ASN A 379 30.33 20.44 -18.84
N TYR A 380 31.33 20.36 -17.98
CA TYR A 380 32.68 19.94 -18.42
C TYR A 380 32.65 18.51 -18.98
N CYS A 381 32.02 17.57 -18.28
CA CYS A 381 31.93 16.18 -18.70
C CYS A 381 31.12 16.00 -20.00
N ILE A 382 30.07 16.80 -20.21
CA ILE A 382 29.28 16.80 -21.45
C ILE A 382 30.18 17.26 -22.60
N ARG A 383 30.87 18.39 -22.41
CA ARG A 383 31.70 18.99 -23.42
C ARG A 383 32.83 18.08 -23.90
N TRP A 384 33.51 17.43 -22.96
CA TRP A 384 34.70 16.61 -23.25
C TRP A 384 34.44 15.12 -23.36
N GLY A 385 33.17 14.72 -23.29
CA GLY A 385 32.77 13.32 -23.43
C GLY A 385 33.42 12.41 -22.38
N ILE A 386 33.39 12.85 -21.11
CA ILE A 386 33.97 12.07 -20.00
C ILE A 386 33.07 10.90 -19.67
N LYS A 387 33.60 9.69 -19.76
CA LYS A 387 32.92 8.40 -19.40
C LYS A 387 33.95 7.31 -19.15
N GLY A 388 33.51 6.25 -18.46
CA GLY A 388 34.35 5.07 -18.24
C GLY A 388 35.62 5.37 -17.45
N ASN A 389 36.75 4.88 -17.94
CA ASN A 389 38.04 5.02 -17.27
C ASN A 389 38.57 6.45 -17.19
N LYS A 390 38.06 7.39 -18.00
CA LYS A 390 38.42 8.82 -17.90
C LYS A 390 38.08 9.43 -16.55
N TRP A 391 37.14 8.82 -15.80
CA TRP A 391 36.79 9.25 -14.45
C TRP A 391 37.88 9.06 -13.41
N TYR A 392 38.78 8.08 -13.59
CA TYR A 392 39.69 7.66 -12.51
C TYR A 392 41.16 7.41 -12.95
N LYS A 393 41.49 7.42 -14.25
CA LYS A 393 42.86 7.11 -14.70
C LYS A 393 43.81 8.27 -14.53
N GLU A 394 43.44 9.45 -15.03
CA GLU A 394 44.34 10.62 -15.12
C GLU A 394 43.56 11.88 -14.76
N ASP A 395 44.27 12.90 -14.29
CA ASP A 395 43.66 14.21 -14.08
C ASP A 395 43.27 14.86 -15.40
N TRP A 396 42.15 15.54 -15.40
CA TRP A 396 41.65 16.21 -16.58
C TRP A 396 42.46 17.49 -16.85
N ASN A 397 42.86 17.68 -18.08
CA ASN A 397 43.66 18.80 -18.55
C ASN A 397 43.10 19.47 -19.82
N TYR A 398 41.82 19.23 -20.14
CA TYR A 398 41.20 19.76 -21.34
C TYR A 398 40.75 21.21 -21.10
N VAL A 399 41.49 22.19 -21.63
CA VAL A 399 41.29 23.63 -21.38
C VAL A 399 40.43 24.33 -22.45
N GLY A 400 40.25 23.76 -23.64
CA GLY A 400 39.58 24.47 -24.75
C GLY A 400 40.37 25.69 -25.24
N LYS A 401 39.72 26.57 -25.99
CA LYS A 401 40.29 27.85 -26.36
C LYS A 401 40.01 28.88 -25.26
N GLU A 402 40.84 28.93 -24.22
CA GLU A 402 40.83 29.88 -23.10
C GLU A 402 39.58 29.86 -22.19
N GLU A 403 38.91 28.73 -22.09
CA GLU A 403 37.63 28.66 -21.35
C GLU A 403 37.74 28.13 -19.90
N TYR A 404 38.87 27.50 -19.53
CA TYR A 404 39.09 26.99 -18.16
C TYR A 404 40.48 27.42 -17.67
N THR A 405 40.54 28.04 -16.51
CA THR A 405 41.78 28.36 -15.80
C THR A 405 42.38 27.11 -15.14
N GLU A 406 43.65 27.15 -14.77
CA GLU A 406 44.30 26.08 -14.01
C GLU A 406 43.60 25.82 -12.66
N GLU A 407 43.14 26.89 -12.01
CA GLU A 407 42.41 26.81 -10.73
C GLU A 407 41.04 26.10 -10.90
N GLU A 408 40.30 26.45 -11.96
CA GLU A 408 39.01 25.78 -12.25
C GLU A 408 39.21 24.32 -12.58
N LEU A 409 40.22 23.93 -13.33
CA LEU A 409 40.56 22.56 -13.63
C LEU A 409 41.00 21.80 -12.37
N ALA A 410 41.77 22.41 -11.49
CA ALA A 410 42.16 21.82 -10.21
C ALA A 410 40.91 21.54 -9.36
N ARG A 411 39.96 22.49 -9.31
CA ARG A 411 38.68 22.33 -8.60
C ARG A 411 37.84 21.22 -9.22
N LEU A 412 37.69 21.15 -10.54
CA LEU A 412 36.96 20.08 -11.22
C LEU A 412 37.59 18.70 -10.96
N ASN A 413 38.92 18.60 -10.93
CA ASN A 413 39.59 17.34 -10.56
C ASN A 413 39.43 16.98 -9.09
N GLU A 414 39.35 17.94 -8.17
CA GLU A 414 39.04 17.73 -6.78
C GLU A 414 37.63 17.17 -6.63
N LEU A 415 36.61 17.81 -7.19
CA LEU A 415 35.22 17.36 -7.19
C LEU A 415 35.06 15.94 -7.76
N ARG A 416 35.72 15.68 -8.89
CA ARG A 416 35.78 14.35 -9.49
C ARG A 416 36.31 13.31 -8.52
N ARG A 417 37.42 13.62 -7.82
CA ARG A 417 38.04 12.71 -6.83
C ARG A 417 37.10 12.47 -5.64
N MET A 418 36.41 13.51 -5.14
CA MET A 418 35.43 13.37 -4.08
C MET A 418 34.31 12.39 -4.46
N ILE A 419 33.82 12.43 -5.70
CA ILE A 419 32.74 11.57 -6.18
C ILE A 419 33.24 10.15 -6.45
N VAL A 420 34.35 9.99 -7.19
CA VAL A 420 34.69 8.69 -7.79
C VAL A 420 35.63 7.85 -6.93
N THR A 421 36.50 8.46 -6.12
CA THR A 421 37.51 7.72 -5.33
C THR A 421 36.87 6.78 -4.31
N PRO A 422 35.82 7.17 -3.54
CA PRO A 422 35.17 6.25 -2.60
C PRO A 422 34.55 5.04 -3.31
N ILE A 423 33.87 5.28 -4.44
CA ILE A 423 33.25 4.22 -5.24
C ILE A 423 34.31 3.26 -5.79
N ARG A 424 35.44 3.80 -6.20
CA ARG A 424 36.56 2.99 -6.70
C ARG A 424 37.15 2.10 -5.62
N LYS A 425 37.36 2.65 -4.41
CA LYS A 425 37.80 1.88 -3.25
C LYS A 425 36.83 0.73 -2.91
N LEU A 426 35.53 1.02 -2.93
CA LEU A 426 34.50 0.01 -2.74
C LEU A 426 34.61 -1.11 -3.77
N GLN A 427 34.75 -0.77 -5.06
CA GLN A 427 34.93 -1.73 -6.14
C GLN A 427 36.21 -2.59 -5.98
N GLU A 428 37.29 -2.02 -5.50
CA GLU A 428 38.55 -2.74 -5.29
C GLU A 428 38.48 -3.68 -4.07
N LYS A 429 37.85 -3.24 -2.97
CA LYS A 429 37.60 -4.08 -1.80
C LYS A 429 36.71 -5.27 -2.16
N SER A 430 35.63 -5.06 -2.93
CA SER A 430 34.66 -6.11 -3.29
C SER A 430 35.23 -7.22 -4.18
N ARG A 431 36.34 -6.98 -4.87
CA ARG A 431 37.02 -7.98 -5.71
C ARG A 431 37.87 -8.97 -4.90
N LYS A 432 38.23 -8.65 -3.67
CA LYS A 432 39.13 -9.47 -2.84
C LYS A 432 38.39 -10.63 -2.16
N ASP A 433 37.20 -10.37 -1.65
CA ASP A 433 36.33 -11.38 -1.08
C ASP A 433 34.88 -11.07 -1.49
N ASN A 434 34.24 -12.06 -2.12
CA ASN A 434 32.92 -11.95 -2.72
C ASN A 434 31.86 -12.78 -1.99
N SER A 435 32.00 -12.98 -0.66
CA SER A 435 30.91 -13.50 0.16
C SER A 435 29.85 -12.45 0.41
N PHE A 436 28.61 -12.87 0.69
CA PHE A 436 27.50 -11.93 1.00
C PHE A 436 27.83 -11.10 2.24
N ILE A 437 28.32 -11.72 3.31
CA ILE A 437 28.70 -11.01 4.55
C ILE A 437 29.76 -9.95 4.27
N ASN A 438 30.78 -10.26 3.46
CA ASN A 438 31.85 -9.31 3.19
C ASN A 438 31.40 -8.16 2.27
N LEU A 439 30.58 -8.45 1.24
CA LEU A 439 30.03 -7.40 0.38
C LEU A 439 29.11 -6.46 1.16
N THR A 440 28.27 -6.99 2.06
CA THR A 440 27.42 -6.18 2.95
C THR A 440 28.28 -5.31 3.88
N LYS A 441 29.34 -5.88 4.48
CA LYS A 441 30.26 -5.12 5.33
C LYS A 441 30.96 -3.99 4.58
N ILE A 442 31.46 -4.26 3.37
CA ILE A 442 32.11 -3.24 2.52
C ILE A 442 31.13 -2.12 2.16
N LEU A 443 29.87 -2.46 1.89
CA LEU A 443 28.85 -1.44 1.58
C LEU A 443 28.51 -0.62 2.83
N TYR A 444 28.40 -1.24 3.98
CA TYR A 444 28.18 -0.54 5.25
C TYR A 444 29.34 0.39 5.58
N GLU A 445 30.59 -0.09 5.51
CA GLU A 445 31.82 0.73 5.69
C GLU A 445 31.85 1.92 4.72
N PHE A 446 31.39 1.75 3.49
CA PHE A 446 31.27 2.84 2.51
C PHE A 446 30.28 3.90 2.98
N LEU A 447 29.10 3.50 3.50
CA LEU A 447 28.12 4.46 4.02
C LEU A 447 28.65 5.23 5.24
N GLU A 448 29.45 4.57 6.10
CA GLU A 448 30.15 5.22 7.22
C GLU A 448 31.23 6.20 6.73
N GLU A 449 32.11 5.77 5.78
CA GLU A 449 33.15 6.65 5.20
C GLU A 449 32.53 7.92 4.56
N MET A 450 31.34 7.77 3.96
CA MET A 450 30.58 8.88 3.35
C MET A 450 29.73 9.67 4.36
N LYS A 451 29.75 9.30 5.64
CA LYS A 451 29.00 9.94 6.74
C LYS A 451 27.49 10.08 6.45
N ILE A 452 26.92 9.07 5.81
CA ILE A 452 25.53 9.14 5.34
C ILE A 452 24.55 9.33 6.49
N GLU A 453 24.79 8.71 7.64
CA GLU A 453 23.96 8.87 8.85
C GLU A 453 23.94 10.34 9.34
N GLU A 454 25.11 11.00 9.40
CA GLU A 454 25.22 12.42 9.78
C GLU A 454 24.44 13.31 8.78
N VAL A 455 24.57 13.04 7.47
CA VAL A 455 23.86 13.79 6.43
C VAL A 455 22.33 13.58 6.55
N ILE A 456 21.88 12.36 6.81
CA ILE A 456 20.46 12.04 7.00
C ILE A 456 19.92 12.77 8.23
N THR A 457 20.63 12.71 9.36
CA THR A 457 20.25 13.40 10.61
C THR A 457 20.10 14.90 10.39
N SER A 458 21.08 15.55 9.73
CA SER A 458 20.99 16.98 9.37
C SER A 458 19.82 17.31 8.44
N LYS A 459 19.44 16.39 7.54
CA LYS A 459 18.25 16.56 6.69
C LYS A 459 16.97 16.42 7.49
N ILE A 460 16.89 15.46 8.42
CA ILE A 460 15.75 15.27 9.32
C ILE A 460 15.51 16.53 10.14
N GLU A 461 16.54 17.05 10.82
CA GLU A 461 16.45 18.29 11.61
C GLU A 461 15.90 19.47 10.79
N LYS A 462 16.43 19.67 9.56
CA LYS A 462 15.95 20.73 8.66
C LYS A 462 14.50 20.55 8.19
N LEU A 463 14.03 19.31 8.07
CA LEU A 463 12.65 18.99 7.70
C LEU A 463 11.72 19.27 8.89
N GLU A 464 12.12 18.88 10.10
CA GLU A 464 11.40 19.14 11.34
C GLU A 464 11.25 20.64 11.61
N GLU A 465 12.35 21.42 11.48
CA GLU A 465 12.32 22.87 11.59
C GLU A 465 11.33 23.55 10.62
N LYS A 466 11.17 22.96 9.43
CA LYS A 466 10.20 23.42 8.42
C LYS A 466 8.79 22.88 8.60
N GLY A 467 8.56 22.01 9.59
CA GLY A 467 7.28 21.40 9.88
C GLY A 467 6.94 20.17 9.00
N PHE A 468 7.88 19.65 8.21
CA PHE A 468 7.69 18.46 7.37
C PHE A 468 7.94 17.16 8.13
N ILE A 469 7.20 16.94 9.24
CA ILE A 469 7.41 15.82 10.18
C ILE A 469 7.23 14.45 9.51
N GLU A 470 6.24 14.29 8.62
CA GLU A 470 6.03 13.00 7.92
C GLU A 470 7.23 12.62 7.05
N LEU A 471 7.82 13.60 6.37
CA LEU A 471 8.99 13.37 5.51
C LEU A 471 10.23 13.08 6.36
N ALA A 472 10.39 13.74 7.49
CA ALA A 472 11.45 13.48 8.46
C ALA A 472 11.38 12.01 8.95
N ASN A 473 10.21 11.57 9.40
CA ASN A 473 9.97 10.18 9.83
C ASN A 473 10.22 9.16 8.69
N GLU A 474 9.93 9.53 7.44
CA GLU A 474 10.21 8.68 6.29
C GLU A 474 11.71 8.47 6.07
N TYR A 475 12.53 9.54 6.22
CA TYR A 475 13.98 9.43 6.14
C TYR A 475 14.54 8.51 7.22
N GLU A 476 14.15 8.71 8.48
CA GLU A 476 14.59 7.91 9.61
C GLU A 476 14.23 6.42 9.42
N SER A 477 12.96 6.15 9.12
CA SER A 477 12.46 4.79 8.92
C SER A 477 13.12 4.09 7.75
N SER A 478 13.41 4.81 6.65
CA SER A 478 14.01 4.23 5.45
C SER A 478 15.46 3.82 5.67
N PHE A 479 16.21 4.60 6.44
CA PHE A 479 17.60 4.24 6.80
C PHE A 479 17.63 3.02 7.71
N LYS A 480 16.78 2.99 8.74
CA LYS A 480 16.64 1.83 9.63
C LYS A 480 16.33 0.55 8.86
N VAL A 481 15.35 0.61 7.96
CA VAL A 481 14.95 -0.55 7.13
C VAL A 481 16.08 -0.99 6.19
N LEU A 482 16.90 -0.07 5.69
CA LEU A 482 18.09 -0.42 4.89
C LEU A 482 19.08 -1.24 5.71
N ILE A 483 19.34 -0.87 6.96
CA ILE A 483 20.23 -1.60 7.85
C ILE A 483 19.63 -2.98 8.21
N GLU A 484 18.34 -3.04 8.54
CA GLU A 484 17.63 -4.30 8.78
C GLU A 484 17.71 -5.25 7.57
N LEU A 485 17.67 -4.70 6.34
CA LEU A 485 17.85 -5.49 5.12
C LEU A 485 19.29 -6.04 4.98
N PHE A 486 20.29 -5.25 5.38
CA PHE A 486 21.68 -5.74 5.41
C PHE A 486 21.85 -6.90 6.38
N ASP A 487 21.26 -6.79 7.57
CA ASP A 487 21.24 -7.87 8.55
C ASP A 487 20.52 -9.11 8.02
N GLU A 488 19.40 -8.95 7.34
CA GLU A 488 18.66 -10.05 6.70
C GLU A 488 19.47 -10.74 5.60
N ILE A 489 20.20 -9.99 4.75
CA ILE A 489 21.08 -10.55 3.74
C ILE A 489 22.18 -11.41 4.39
N VAL A 490 22.80 -10.89 5.46
CA VAL A 490 23.83 -11.61 6.20
C VAL A 490 23.25 -12.85 6.89
N LEU A 491 22.08 -12.73 7.48
CA LEU A 491 21.37 -13.82 8.12
C LEU A 491 21.08 -14.95 7.12
N VAL A 492 20.52 -14.61 5.95
CA VAL A 492 20.05 -15.61 4.96
C VAL A 492 21.19 -16.26 4.19
N PHE A 493 22.22 -15.50 3.80
CA PHE A 493 23.26 -15.98 2.91
C PHE A 493 24.64 -16.13 3.56
N GLY A 494 24.93 -15.38 4.62
CA GLY A 494 26.17 -15.49 5.39
C GLY A 494 27.44 -15.49 4.54
N GLU A 495 28.22 -16.58 4.65
CA GLU A 495 29.48 -16.77 3.94
C GLU A 495 29.33 -17.34 2.51
N GLU A 496 28.09 -17.54 2.00
CA GLU A 496 27.90 -17.98 0.63
C GLU A 496 28.64 -17.05 -0.34
N LYS A 497 29.37 -17.66 -1.29
CA LYS A 497 30.06 -16.89 -2.33
C LYS A 497 29.08 -16.38 -3.38
N THR A 498 29.27 -15.14 -3.80
CA THR A 498 28.43 -14.49 -4.78
C THR A 498 29.26 -13.60 -5.70
N ASN A 499 28.64 -12.94 -6.65
CA ASN A 499 29.24 -11.86 -7.40
C ASN A 499 28.44 -10.56 -7.16
N PHE A 500 29.04 -9.45 -7.56
CA PHE A 500 28.47 -8.14 -7.35
C PHE A 500 27.07 -7.97 -7.98
N ASP A 501 26.86 -8.53 -9.18
CA ASP A 501 25.56 -8.44 -9.88
C ASP A 501 24.48 -9.25 -9.18
N LYS A 502 24.79 -10.45 -8.70
CA LYS A 502 23.87 -11.29 -7.93
C LYS A 502 23.53 -10.65 -6.58
N TYR A 503 24.53 -10.09 -5.89
CA TYR A 503 24.34 -9.37 -4.65
C TYR A 503 23.36 -8.19 -4.84
N MET A 504 23.60 -7.37 -5.87
CA MET A 504 22.72 -6.25 -6.19
C MET A 504 21.29 -6.68 -6.54
N SER A 505 21.14 -7.77 -7.30
CA SER A 505 19.82 -8.31 -7.61
C SER A 505 19.07 -8.74 -6.35
N ILE A 506 19.75 -9.41 -5.43
CA ILE A 506 19.19 -9.81 -4.13
C ILE A 506 18.82 -8.58 -3.29
N LEU A 507 19.67 -7.58 -3.23
CA LEU A 507 19.39 -6.32 -2.53
C LEU A 507 18.12 -5.62 -3.11
N LYS A 508 18.03 -5.52 -4.44
CA LYS A 508 16.84 -4.94 -5.12
C LYS A 508 15.55 -5.72 -4.81
N ILE A 509 15.63 -7.04 -4.78
CA ILE A 509 14.48 -7.90 -4.45
C ILE A 509 14.07 -7.72 -3.00
N GLY A 510 15.05 -7.66 -2.09
CA GLY A 510 14.79 -7.34 -0.70
C GLY A 510 14.06 -6.02 -0.55
N LEU A 511 14.58 -4.95 -1.14
CA LEU A 511 13.98 -3.62 -1.12
C LEU A 511 12.56 -3.56 -1.71
N LYS A 512 12.28 -4.28 -2.80
CA LYS A 512 10.95 -4.39 -3.40
C LYS A 512 9.94 -5.06 -2.46
N ASN A 513 10.39 -6.04 -1.69
CA ASN A 513 9.53 -6.83 -0.80
C ASN A 513 9.43 -6.29 0.62
N THR A 514 10.17 -5.22 0.92
CA THR A 514 10.10 -4.49 2.18
C THR A 514 9.21 -3.26 2.01
N GLY A 515 8.24 -3.06 2.87
CA GLY A 515 7.34 -1.91 2.85
C GLY A 515 7.43 -1.12 4.15
N LEU A 516 7.36 0.20 4.08
CA LEU A 516 7.17 1.04 5.26
C LEU A 516 5.70 1.04 5.66
N GLY A 517 5.41 0.51 6.85
CA GLY A 517 4.12 0.71 7.50
C GLY A 517 4.04 2.14 8.05
N LYS A 518 2.93 2.83 7.82
CA LYS A 518 2.67 4.14 8.44
C LYS A 518 1.87 3.97 9.73
N ILE A 519 2.24 4.71 10.75
CA ILE A 519 1.46 4.89 11.97
C ILE A 519 0.81 6.27 11.89
N PRO A 520 -0.50 6.43 12.22
CA PRO A 520 -1.15 7.73 12.24
C PRO A 520 -0.38 8.72 13.14
N ALA A 521 -0.02 9.87 12.59
CA ALA A 521 0.73 10.90 13.32
C ALA A 521 -0.15 11.67 14.31
N THR A 522 -1.45 11.77 14.04
CA THR A 522 -2.41 12.50 14.89
C THR A 522 -3.63 11.63 15.19
N GLN A 523 -4.34 11.98 16.29
CA GLN A 523 -5.55 11.24 16.70
C GLN A 523 -6.82 11.69 15.96
N ASP A 524 -6.84 12.89 15.35
CA ASP A 524 -8.01 13.43 14.65
C ASP A 524 -7.70 13.65 13.17
N GLN A 525 -7.83 12.58 12.40
CA GLN A 525 -7.60 12.55 10.94
C GLN A 525 -8.71 11.78 10.23
N VAL A 526 -8.99 12.16 8.97
CA VAL A 526 -9.84 11.37 8.07
C VAL A 526 -9.05 10.14 7.62
N ILE A 527 -9.64 8.96 7.78
CA ILE A 527 -9.01 7.71 7.35
C ILE A 527 -9.38 7.43 5.90
N VAL A 528 -8.36 7.23 5.07
CA VAL A 528 -8.51 6.79 3.68
C VAL A 528 -7.96 5.38 3.54
N GLY A 529 -8.79 4.44 3.14
CA GLY A 529 -8.36 3.04 3.08
C GLY A 529 -9.27 2.11 2.30
N ASP A 530 -8.88 0.84 2.27
CA ASP A 530 -9.72 -0.26 1.78
C ASP A 530 -10.77 -0.67 2.83
N VAL A 531 -11.87 -1.22 2.38
CA VAL A 531 -12.96 -1.75 3.23
C VAL A 531 -12.46 -2.66 4.34
N ASN A 532 -11.48 -3.49 4.04
CA ASN A 532 -10.97 -4.49 4.97
C ASN A 532 -10.20 -3.86 6.14
N ARG A 533 -9.64 -2.66 5.94
CA ARG A 533 -8.85 -1.93 6.95
C ARG A 533 -9.66 -0.93 7.76
N SER A 534 -10.82 -0.50 7.24
CA SER A 534 -11.67 0.53 7.87
C SER A 534 -12.66 -0.02 8.92
N ARG A 535 -12.67 -1.33 9.19
CA ARG A 535 -13.75 -2.03 9.94
C ARG A 535 -13.94 -1.63 11.40
N SER A 536 -12.92 -1.12 12.03
CA SER A 536 -12.89 -1.05 13.50
C SER A 536 -13.28 0.29 14.10
N HIS A 537 -13.59 1.29 13.29
CA HIS A 537 -13.94 2.61 13.79
C HIS A 537 -15.45 2.82 13.82
N LYS A 538 -15.94 3.53 14.85
CA LYS A 538 -17.30 4.10 14.85
C LYS A 538 -17.28 5.26 13.86
N VAL A 539 -17.62 5.00 12.60
CA VAL A 539 -17.59 5.98 11.53
C VAL A 539 -18.98 6.53 11.36
N ARG A 540 -19.13 7.85 11.59
CA ARG A 540 -20.43 8.52 11.48
C ARG A 540 -20.77 8.86 10.03
N ALA A 541 -19.79 9.26 9.23
CA ALA A 541 -19.95 9.54 7.81
C ALA A 541 -18.91 8.79 6.97
N VAL A 542 -19.36 8.15 5.91
CA VAL A 542 -18.49 7.38 5.01
C VAL A 542 -18.65 7.88 3.58
N PHE A 543 -17.52 8.07 2.92
CA PHE A 543 -17.41 8.31 1.49
C PHE A 543 -16.92 7.05 0.80
N ILE A 544 -17.72 6.44 -0.07
CA ILE A 544 -17.30 5.37 -0.96
C ILE A 544 -17.03 5.99 -2.32
N ILE A 545 -15.80 5.91 -2.79
CA ILE A 545 -15.31 6.58 -3.99
C ILE A 545 -14.87 5.60 -5.05
N GLY A 546 -14.87 6.03 -6.33
CA GLY A 546 -14.47 5.19 -7.44
C GLY A 546 -15.45 4.02 -7.66
N ILE A 547 -16.77 4.24 -7.50
CA ILE A 547 -17.78 3.20 -7.74
C ILE A 547 -17.98 3.04 -9.26
N ASN A 548 -16.88 2.68 -9.94
CA ASN A 548 -16.82 2.46 -11.36
C ASN A 548 -16.80 0.97 -11.71
N ASP A 549 -17.24 0.65 -12.92
CA ASP A 549 -17.26 -0.73 -13.45
C ASP A 549 -15.83 -1.27 -13.55
N GLY A 550 -15.60 -2.46 -12.99
CA GLY A 550 -14.28 -3.08 -12.93
C GLY A 550 -13.37 -2.60 -11.80
N GLU A 551 -13.72 -1.50 -11.10
CA GLU A 551 -13.00 -1.03 -9.93
C GLU A 551 -13.73 -1.37 -8.63
N PHE A 552 -15.05 -1.12 -8.59
CA PHE A 552 -15.88 -1.41 -7.41
C PHE A 552 -17.25 -1.98 -7.83
N PRO A 553 -17.46 -3.32 -7.82
CA PRO A 553 -16.55 -4.39 -7.40
C PRO A 553 -15.32 -4.55 -8.29
N SER A 554 -14.21 -5.02 -7.70
CA SER A 554 -13.01 -5.35 -8.45
C SER A 554 -13.22 -6.62 -9.27
N ILE A 555 -12.64 -6.65 -10.47
CA ILE A 555 -12.61 -7.85 -11.29
C ILE A 555 -11.38 -8.67 -10.87
N TYR A 556 -11.63 -9.87 -10.35
CA TYR A 556 -10.55 -10.81 -10.09
C TYR A 556 -10.07 -11.41 -11.40
N LYS A 557 -8.79 -11.26 -11.67
CA LYS A 557 -8.13 -11.95 -12.78
C LYS A 557 -7.45 -13.19 -12.23
N ASP A 558 -7.48 -14.25 -13.03
CA ASP A 558 -6.78 -15.50 -12.75
C ASP A 558 -5.27 -15.32 -12.98
N GLU A 559 -4.60 -14.59 -12.08
CA GLU A 559 -3.16 -14.22 -12.19
C GLU A 559 -2.26 -15.12 -11.31
N GLY A 560 -2.79 -16.16 -10.69
CA GLY A 560 -2.03 -17.08 -9.83
C GLY A 560 -1.16 -18.06 -10.61
N PHE A 561 -0.28 -18.78 -9.89
CA PHE A 561 0.50 -19.88 -10.46
C PHE A 561 -0.40 -21.01 -10.99
N PHE A 562 -1.43 -21.34 -10.23
CA PHE A 562 -2.48 -22.27 -10.63
C PHE A 562 -3.73 -21.49 -11.06
N ASN A 563 -4.19 -21.77 -12.28
CA ASN A 563 -5.45 -21.20 -12.76
C ASN A 563 -6.66 -21.92 -12.13
N ASP A 564 -7.88 -21.39 -12.36
CA ASP A 564 -9.09 -21.94 -11.78
C ASP A 564 -9.30 -23.43 -12.13
N LYS A 565 -8.97 -23.88 -13.35
CA LYS A 565 -9.06 -25.28 -13.74
C LYS A 565 -8.07 -26.15 -13.00
N ASP A 566 -6.83 -25.67 -12.83
CA ASP A 566 -5.82 -26.35 -12.04
C ASP A 566 -6.30 -26.52 -10.59
N ARG A 567 -6.89 -25.45 -10.02
CA ARG A 567 -7.42 -25.44 -8.64
C ARG A 567 -8.59 -26.39 -8.47
N GLU A 568 -9.56 -26.37 -9.38
CA GLU A 568 -10.71 -27.29 -9.37
C GLU A 568 -10.25 -28.75 -9.41
N TYR A 569 -9.30 -29.06 -10.30
CA TYR A 569 -8.74 -30.41 -10.39
C TYR A 569 -8.03 -30.81 -9.09
N LEU A 570 -7.13 -29.97 -8.56
CA LEU A 570 -6.39 -30.28 -7.34
C LEU A 570 -7.32 -30.39 -6.11
N LYS A 571 -8.34 -29.52 -5.99
CA LYS A 571 -9.38 -29.64 -4.95
C LYS A 571 -10.16 -30.96 -5.03
N ALA A 572 -10.46 -31.43 -6.26
CA ALA A 572 -11.10 -32.73 -6.49
C ALA A 572 -10.20 -33.91 -6.08
N GLN A 573 -8.87 -33.73 -6.07
CA GLN A 573 -7.91 -34.74 -5.56
C GLN A 573 -7.68 -34.63 -4.04
N GLY A 574 -8.38 -33.72 -3.35
CA GLY A 574 -8.30 -33.57 -1.89
C GLY A 574 -7.31 -32.52 -1.40
N PHE A 575 -6.72 -31.71 -2.30
CA PHE A 575 -5.90 -30.58 -1.89
C PHE A 575 -6.80 -29.45 -1.32
N ASP A 576 -6.49 -28.97 -0.13
CA ASP A 576 -7.02 -27.67 0.28
C ASP A 576 -6.17 -26.56 -0.35
N LEU A 577 -6.77 -25.66 -1.10
CA LEU A 577 -6.11 -24.56 -1.80
C LEU A 577 -6.90 -23.28 -1.61
N ALA A 578 -6.22 -22.15 -1.80
CA ALA A 578 -6.86 -20.83 -1.75
C ALA A 578 -8.02 -20.74 -2.76
N ASN A 579 -8.88 -19.78 -2.51
CA ASN A 579 -10.06 -19.51 -3.33
C ASN A 579 -9.69 -19.22 -4.78
N GLY A 580 -10.47 -19.75 -5.70
CA GLY A 580 -10.44 -19.39 -7.11
C GLY A 580 -11.17 -18.07 -7.40
N SER A 581 -11.26 -17.68 -8.66
CA SER A 581 -11.88 -16.41 -9.08
C SER A 581 -13.35 -16.28 -8.65
N LEU A 582 -14.12 -17.36 -8.68
CA LEU A 582 -15.52 -17.36 -8.27
C LEU A 582 -15.67 -17.18 -6.74
N GLU A 583 -14.88 -17.90 -5.97
CA GLU A 583 -14.92 -17.81 -4.51
C GLU A 583 -14.47 -16.42 -4.03
N ASN A 584 -13.47 -15.83 -4.69
CA ASN A 584 -13.04 -14.45 -4.44
C ASN A 584 -14.15 -13.44 -4.77
N LEU A 585 -14.96 -13.69 -5.79
CA LEU A 585 -16.13 -12.86 -6.10
C LEU A 585 -17.17 -12.89 -4.98
N TYR A 586 -17.37 -14.03 -4.33
CA TYR A 586 -18.30 -14.13 -3.19
C TYR A 586 -17.78 -13.36 -1.99
N GLU A 587 -16.48 -13.43 -1.70
CA GLU A 587 -15.85 -12.59 -0.67
C GLU A 587 -15.96 -11.10 -0.99
N GLU A 588 -15.83 -10.72 -2.27
CA GLU A 588 -15.97 -9.33 -2.72
C GLU A 588 -17.38 -8.81 -2.46
N ASN A 589 -18.42 -9.60 -2.72
CA ASN A 589 -19.79 -9.22 -2.42
C ASN A 589 -19.99 -8.93 -0.93
N PHE A 590 -19.37 -9.73 -0.05
CA PHE A 590 -19.39 -9.48 1.39
C PHE A 590 -18.60 -8.22 1.77
N ASN A 591 -17.48 -7.94 1.11
CA ASN A 591 -16.72 -6.71 1.33
C ASN A 591 -17.50 -5.46 0.90
N ILE A 592 -18.24 -5.53 -0.22
CA ILE A 592 -19.15 -4.47 -0.66
C ILE A 592 -20.25 -4.25 0.39
N TYR A 593 -20.88 -5.34 0.87
CA TYR A 593 -21.87 -5.25 1.96
C TYR A 593 -21.32 -4.50 3.17
N LYS A 594 -20.10 -4.81 3.59
CA LYS A 594 -19.44 -4.11 4.71
C LYS A 594 -19.22 -2.64 4.42
N ALA A 595 -18.73 -2.28 3.21
CA ALA A 595 -18.50 -0.89 2.84
C ALA A 595 -19.78 -0.05 2.97
N PHE A 596 -20.89 -0.59 2.47
CA PHE A 596 -22.18 0.11 2.48
C PHE A 596 -22.86 0.12 3.86
N THR A 597 -22.43 -0.71 4.79
CA THR A 597 -23.05 -0.86 6.12
C THR A 597 -22.16 -0.37 7.27
N ILE A 598 -21.01 0.25 6.99
CA ILE A 598 -20.09 0.74 8.03
C ILE A 598 -20.53 2.08 8.62
N ALA A 599 -21.19 2.95 7.83
CA ALA A 599 -21.64 4.26 8.25
C ALA A 599 -22.78 4.20 9.28
N GLU A 600 -22.71 5.03 10.33
CA GLU A 600 -23.77 5.16 11.31
C GLU A 600 -24.84 6.19 10.90
N GLU A 601 -24.45 7.31 10.28
CA GLU A 601 -25.32 8.47 10.08
C GLU A 601 -25.45 8.90 8.62
N LYS A 602 -24.34 8.97 7.87
CA LYS A 602 -24.33 9.44 6.47
C LYS A 602 -23.47 8.60 5.57
N LEU A 603 -23.93 8.38 4.35
CA LEU A 603 -23.21 7.69 3.30
C LEU A 603 -23.18 8.55 2.04
N PHE A 604 -21.97 8.82 1.55
CA PHE A 604 -21.71 9.52 0.30
C PHE A 604 -21.13 8.54 -0.70
N LEU A 605 -21.70 8.52 -1.89
CA LEU A 605 -21.30 7.63 -2.97
C LEU A 605 -20.83 8.47 -4.14
N SER A 606 -19.68 8.15 -4.72
CA SER A 606 -19.21 8.86 -5.89
C SER A 606 -18.55 7.93 -6.92
N TYR A 607 -18.58 8.38 -8.17
CA TYR A 607 -17.93 7.75 -9.28
C TYR A 607 -17.53 8.78 -10.33
N ALA A 608 -16.46 8.51 -11.07
CA ALA A 608 -15.93 9.41 -12.08
C ALA A 608 -16.39 9.03 -13.49
N SER A 609 -16.58 10.01 -14.39
CA SER A 609 -16.87 9.79 -15.80
C SER A 609 -15.62 9.53 -16.65
N SER A 610 -14.43 9.95 -16.16
CA SER A 610 -13.16 9.68 -16.79
C SER A 610 -12.04 9.48 -15.76
N ASP A 611 -10.99 8.78 -16.17
CA ASP A 611 -9.75 8.70 -15.39
C ASP A 611 -8.86 9.96 -15.58
N ASN A 612 -7.69 9.96 -14.97
CA ASN A 612 -6.72 11.06 -15.06
C ASN A 612 -6.09 11.20 -16.47
N GLU A 613 -6.21 10.19 -17.32
CA GLU A 613 -5.72 10.22 -18.71
C GLU A 613 -6.84 10.59 -19.71
N GLY A 614 -8.05 10.86 -19.22
CA GLY A 614 -9.21 11.22 -20.02
C GLY A 614 -9.95 10.03 -20.64
N ARG A 615 -9.65 8.78 -20.23
CA ARG A 615 -10.37 7.60 -20.69
C ARG A 615 -11.73 7.54 -20.01
N THR A 616 -12.78 7.23 -20.76
CA THR A 616 -14.14 7.15 -20.22
C THR A 616 -14.29 5.98 -19.25
N LEU A 617 -14.79 6.26 -18.05
CA LEU A 617 -15.17 5.28 -17.04
C LEU A 617 -16.68 5.06 -17.05
N ARG A 618 -17.10 3.83 -16.75
CA ARG A 618 -18.52 3.47 -16.63
C ARG A 618 -18.92 3.35 -15.18
N PRO A 619 -20.15 3.74 -14.80
CA PRO A 619 -20.65 3.51 -13.46
C PRO A 619 -20.78 2.02 -13.18
N SER A 620 -20.51 1.62 -11.96
CA SER A 620 -20.75 0.26 -11.45
C SER A 620 -22.24 -0.11 -11.52
N ILE A 621 -22.52 -1.39 -11.65
CA ILE A 621 -23.88 -1.92 -11.55
C ILE A 621 -24.56 -1.58 -10.21
N LEU A 622 -23.76 -1.37 -9.15
CA LEU A 622 -24.25 -0.95 -7.85
C LEU A 622 -24.96 0.40 -7.88
N ILE A 623 -24.47 1.35 -8.68
CA ILE A 623 -25.13 2.66 -8.88
C ILE A 623 -26.52 2.47 -9.47
N THR A 624 -26.65 1.63 -10.49
CA THR A 624 -27.95 1.32 -11.10
C THR A 624 -28.89 0.65 -10.11
N LYS A 625 -28.38 -0.26 -9.30
CA LYS A 625 -29.14 -0.98 -8.27
C LYS A 625 -29.62 -0.03 -7.17
N LEU A 626 -28.77 0.87 -6.71
CA LEU A 626 -29.12 1.90 -5.72
C LEU A 626 -30.18 2.87 -6.23
N LYS A 627 -30.09 3.34 -7.47
CA LYS A 627 -31.11 4.19 -8.08
C LYS A 627 -32.48 3.49 -8.20
N LYS A 628 -32.50 2.16 -8.37
CA LYS A 628 -33.75 1.37 -8.35
C LYS A 628 -34.33 1.27 -6.94
N ILE A 629 -33.49 1.09 -5.92
CA ILE A 629 -33.89 0.99 -4.51
C ILE A 629 -34.36 2.35 -3.98
N TYR A 630 -33.65 3.44 -4.34
CA TYR A 630 -33.94 4.80 -3.90
C TYR A 630 -34.35 5.71 -5.06
N PRO A 631 -35.62 5.66 -5.54
CA PRO A 631 -36.04 6.48 -6.67
C PRO A 631 -35.93 7.98 -6.43
N ASN A 632 -35.98 8.42 -5.16
CA ASN A 632 -35.90 9.81 -4.75
C ASN A 632 -34.45 10.27 -4.47
N LEU A 633 -33.45 9.43 -4.66
CA LEU A 633 -32.03 9.78 -4.53
C LEU A 633 -31.62 10.71 -5.68
N LYS A 634 -31.22 11.93 -5.33
CA LYS A 634 -30.72 12.90 -6.30
C LYS A 634 -29.24 12.64 -6.55
N GLU A 635 -28.89 12.54 -7.82
CA GLU A 635 -27.50 12.57 -8.25
C GLU A 635 -27.11 14.00 -8.59
N THR A 636 -26.03 14.47 -7.99
CA THR A 636 -25.40 15.76 -8.32
C THR A 636 -24.17 15.52 -9.20
N SER A 637 -23.76 16.51 -9.99
CA SER A 637 -22.64 16.37 -10.92
C SER A 637 -21.99 17.70 -11.22
N ASP A 638 -20.68 17.69 -11.47
CA ASP A 638 -19.85 18.82 -11.90
C ASP A 638 -19.46 18.77 -13.40
N ILE A 639 -20.08 17.88 -14.18
CA ILE A 639 -19.75 17.73 -15.61
C ILE A 639 -20.08 18.99 -16.40
N ILE A 640 -21.20 19.63 -16.12
CA ILE A 640 -21.71 20.77 -16.88
C ILE A 640 -21.36 22.09 -16.20
N THR A 641 -21.52 22.16 -14.88
CA THR A 641 -21.30 23.39 -14.09
C THR A 641 -20.38 23.09 -12.93
N GLN A 642 -19.24 23.77 -12.91
CA GLN A 642 -18.32 23.73 -11.78
C GLN A 642 -18.45 25.06 -11.02
N GLU A 643 -19.26 25.08 -9.97
CA GLU A 643 -19.34 26.25 -9.10
C GLU A 643 -18.07 26.35 -8.23
N LYS A 644 -17.45 27.53 -8.24
CA LYS A 644 -16.32 27.85 -7.39
C LYS A 644 -16.84 28.36 -6.05
N GLU A 645 -16.56 27.61 -4.99
CA GLU A 645 -17.02 27.93 -3.65
C GLU A 645 -15.89 28.56 -2.81
N ILE A 646 -16.28 29.42 -1.86
CA ILE A 646 -15.38 29.99 -0.85
C ILE A 646 -15.44 29.10 0.38
N ILE A 647 -14.38 28.29 0.60
CA ILE A 647 -14.40 27.23 1.63
C ILE A 647 -13.24 27.36 2.61
N THR A 648 -12.00 27.28 2.13
CA THR A 648 -10.78 27.47 2.91
C THR A 648 -9.91 28.54 2.30
N THR A 649 -9.01 29.13 3.08
CA THR A 649 -8.13 30.20 2.59
C THR A 649 -7.27 29.72 1.42
N ASN A 650 -6.70 28.50 1.48
CA ASN A 650 -5.85 27.98 0.42
C ASN A 650 -6.64 27.71 -0.88
N ASN A 651 -7.77 27.00 -0.78
CA ASN A 651 -8.60 26.70 -1.96
C ASN A 651 -9.23 27.94 -2.58
N THR A 652 -9.73 28.87 -1.74
CA THR A 652 -10.34 30.11 -2.20
C THR A 652 -9.35 30.99 -2.95
N PHE A 653 -8.06 30.99 -2.57
CA PHE A 653 -7.03 31.71 -3.29
C PHE A 653 -6.86 31.20 -4.73
N ASP A 654 -6.77 29.89 -4.91
CA ASP A 654 -6.65 29.27 -6.23
C ASP A 654 -7.89 29.59 -7.09
N ASN A 655 -9.10 29.48 -6.51
CA ASN A 655 -10.35 29.86 -7.19
C ASN A 655 -10.39 31.34 -7.57
N LEU A 656 -9.90 32.22 -6.70
CA LEU A 656 -9.81 33.67 -6.98
C LEU A 656 -8.91 33.91 -8.23
N ILE A 657 -7.75 33.30 -8.29
CA ILE A 657 -6.82 33.49 -9.42
C ILE A 657 -7.45 33.00 -10.73
N GLU A 658 -8.16 31.87 -10.71
CA GLU A 658 -8.91 31.39 -11.90
C GLU A 658 -10.02 32.37 -12.30
N LYS A 659 -10.83 32.86 -11.35
CA LYS A 659 -11.89 33.84 -11.61
C LYS A 659 -11.35 35.18 -12.16
N LEU A 660 -10.21 35.66 -11.61
CA LEU A 660 -9.56 36.86 -12.11
C LEU A 660 -8.97 36.67 -13.51
N ASN A 661 -8.49 35.47 -13.84
CA ASN A 661 -8.06 35.15 -15.21
C ASN A 661 -9.24 35.18 -16.18
N SER A 662 -10.37 34.51 -15.85
CA SER A 662 -11.60 34.57 -16.64
C SER A 662 -12.11 36.03 -16.83
N TYR A 663 -12.04 36.84 -15.76
CA TYR A 663 -12.41 38.24 -15.82
C TYR A 663 -11.53 39.03 -16.79
N GLN A 664 -10.21 38.76 -16.80
CA GLN A 664 -9.30 39.40 -17.75
C GLN A 664 -9.57 38.96 -19.22
N GLU A 665 -10.07 37.74 -19.41
CA GLU A 665 -10.47 37.20 -20.72
C GLU A 665 -11.82 37.76 -21.18
N GLY A 666 -12.52 38.55 -20.31
CA GLY A 666 -13.77 39.26 -20.62
C GLY A 666 -15.03 38.54 -20.14
N GLU A 667 -14.91 37.55 -19.26
CA GLU A 667 -16.05 36.93 -18.60
C GLU A 667 -16.52 37.77 -17.40
N GLU A 668 -17.81 37.80 -17.14
CA GLU A 668 -18.36 38.43 -15.93
C GLU A 668 -18.15 37.48 -14.73
N ILE A 669 -17.69 38.01 -13.60
CA ILE A 669 -17.56 37.27 -12.35
C ILE A 669 -18.44 37.90 -11.26
N GLU A 670 -18.82 37.11 -10.27
CA GLU A 670 -19.66 37.57 -9.15
C GLU A 670 -18.91 38.58 -8.28
N ASP A 671 -19.61 39.62 -7.79
CA ASP A 671 -19.04 40.71 -6.98
C ASP A 671 -18.28 40.24 -5.74
N ILE A 672 -18.67 39.10 -5.19
CA ILE A 672 -18.01 38.49 -4.01
C ILE A 672 -16.53 38.25 -4.24
N TRP A 673 -16.11 37.96 -5.47
CA TRP A 673 -14.70 37.68 -5.79
C TRP A 673 -13.83 38.93 -5.67
N PHE A 674 -14.40 40.13 -5.85
CA PHE A 674 -13.69 41.37 -5.58
C PHE A 674 -13.52 41.65 -4.08
N ASP A 675 -14.46 41.21 -3.24
CA ASP A 675 -14.28 41.25 -1.79
C ASP A 675 -13.25 40.21 -1.31
N VAL A 676 -13.24 39.03 -1.90
CA VAL A 676 -12.19 38.03 -1.68
C VAL A 676 -10.83 38.57 -2.09
N LEU A 677 -10.68 39.26 -3.23
CA LEU A 677 -9.45 39.93 -3.64
C LEU A 677 -8.96 40.90 -2.58
N LYS A 678 -9.84 41.80 -2.08
CA LYS A 678 -9.50 42.78 -1.01
C LYS A 678 -9.04 42.07 0.27
N TYR A 679 -9.61 40.91 0.62
CA TYR A 679 -9.17 40.11 1.77
C TYR A 679 -7.71 39.71 1.62
N TYR A 680 -7.31 39.16 0.46
CA TYR A 680 -5.92 38.71 0.22
C TYR A 680 -4.95 39.89 0.06
N GLU A 681 -5.37 41.03 -0.50
CA GLU A 681 -4.58 42.29 -0.56
C GLU A 681 -4.22 42.80 0.83
N ASN A 682 -5.15 42.71 1.78
CA ASN A 682 -4.97 43.18 3.14
C ASN A 682 -4.31 42.16 4.07
N ASN A 683 -4.16 40.92 3.64
CA ASN A 683 -3.53 39.86 4.44
C ASN A 683 -2.02 39.80 4.18
N PRO A 684 -1.16 40.16 5.18
CA PRO A 684 0.30 40.16 4.98
C PRO A 684 0.92 38.85 4.53
N LEU A 685 0.34 37.71 4.95
CA LEU A 685 0.82 36.37 4.60
C LEU A 685 0.56 36.04 3.13
N TRP A 686 -0.49 36.57 2.53
CA TRP A 686 -0.93 36.27 1.17
C TRP A 686 -0.58 37.31 0.14
N LYS A 687 -0.36 38.56 0.56
CA LYS A 687 -0.13 39.69 -0.34
C LYS A 687 1.02 39.45 -1.33
N GLY A 688 2.13 38.87 -0.87
CA GLY A 688 3.27 38.59 -1.74
C GLY A 688 2.95 37.53 -2.81
N ARG A 689 2.21 36.48 -2.44
CA ARG A 689 1.75 35.43 -3.36
C ARG A 689 0.74 36.01 -4.37
N LEU A 690 -0.22 36.83 -3.88
CA LEU A 690 -1.20 37.48 -4.73
C LEU A 690 -0.53 38.35 -5.82
N LEU A 691 0.40 39.23 -5.45
CA LEU A 691 1.07 40.11 -6.41
C LEU A 691 1.81 39.32 -7.50
N LYS A 692 2.50 38.24 -7.13
CA LYS A 692 3.17 37.36 -8.10
C LYS A 692 2.18 36.68 -9.04
N SER A 693 1.05 36.20 -8.49
CA SER A 693 0.00 35.54 -9.28
C SER A 693 -0.67 36.52 -10.26
N LEU A 694 -0.95 37.77 -9.81
CA LEU A 694 -1.50 38.83 -10.67
C LEU A 694 -0.54 39.24 -11.78
N GLU A 695 0.79 39.18 -11.56
CA GLU A 695 1.78 39.36 -12.63
C GLU A 695 1.68 38.23 -13.64
N GLY A 696 1.50 36.97 -13.17
CA GLY A 696 1.35 35.80 -14.02
C GLY A 696 0.12 35.87 -14.93
N ILE A 697 -1.01 36.32 -14.42
CA ILE A 697 -2.25 36.48 -15.20
C ILE A 697 -2.07 37.44 -16.40
N LYS A 698 -1.15 38.39 -16.33
CA LYS A 698 -0.90 39.32 -17.47
C LYS A 698 -0.33 38.64 -18.70
N TYR A 699 0.24 37.44 -18.55
CA TYR A 699 0.76 36.68 -19.69
C TYR A 699 -0.39 35.87 -20.31
N THR A 700 -0.68 36.18 -21.56
CA THR A 700 -1.70 35.48 -22.35
C THR A 700 -1.06 34.76 -23.53
N ASN A 701 -1.55 33.56 -23.83
CA ASN A 701 -1.19 32.81 -25.05
C ASN A 701 -2.07 33.20 -26.25
N VAL A 702 -2.98 34.17 -26.08
CA VAL A 702 -3.78 34.66 -27.18
C VAL A 702 -2.84 35.41 -28.15
N PRO A 703 -2.76 34.98 -29.42
CA PRO A 703 -1.90 35.65 -30.37
C PRO A 703 -2.34 37.11 -30.58
N GLU A 704 -1.39 38.03 -30.49
CA GLU A 704 -1.68 39.44 -30.80
C GLU A 704 -2.34 39.56 -32.19
N LYS A 705 -3.41 40.36 -32.28
CA LYS A 705 -4.02 40.65 -33.59
C LYS A 705 -2.99 41.26 -34.49
N ILE A 706 -2.65 40.57 -35.57
CA ILE A 706 -1.73 41.07 -36.58
C ILE A 706 -2.32 42.37 -37.17
N LYS A 707 -1.57 43.47 -37.06
CA LYS A 707 -2.01 44.76 -37.59
C LYS A 707 -2.34 44.66 -39.08
N PRO A 708 -3.45 45.25 -39.57
CA PRO A 708 -3.88 45.15 -40.97
C PRO A 708 -2.76 45.57 -41.96
N GLU A 709 -1.93 46.51 -41.55
CA GLU A 709 -0.75 46.98 -42.33
C GLU A 709 0.29 45.84 -42.56
N PHE A 710 0.42 44.92 -41.60
CA PHE A 710 1.37 43.81 -41.72
C PHE A 710 0.80 42.73 -42.65
N ILE A 711 -0.53 42.52 -42.59
CA ILE A 711 -1.24 41.62 -43.50
C ILE A 711 -1.13 42.12 -44.92
N LYS A 712 -1.32 43.44 -45.15
CA LYS A 712 -1.14 44.07 -46.48
C LYS A 712 0.31 43.92 -47.01
N LYS A 713 1.32 44.00 -46.13
CA LYS A 713 2.73 43.80 -46.53
C LYS A 713 3.05 42.35 -46.88
N LEU A 714 2.41 41.38 -46.22
CA LEU A 714 2.66 39.94 -46.46
C LEU A 714 1.91 39.40 -47.67
N TYR A 715 0.68 39.85 -47.88
CA TYR A 715 -0.23 39.28 -48.90
C TYR A 715 -0.59 40.21 -50.04
N GLY A 716 -0.09 41.45 -50.03
CA GLY A 716 -0.43 42.46 -51.06
C GLY A 716 -1.85 43.04 -50.85
N GLU A 717 -2.20 44.08 -51.64
CA GLU A 717 -3.59 44.54 -51.74
C GLU A 717 -4.32 43.59 -52.68
N THR A 718 -5.19 42.76 -52.13
CA THR A 718 -6.21 42.04 -52.90
C THR A 718 -7.41 42.95 -53.10
#